data_d151239dba6208994a56c9f2b9f2956f
#
_entry.id   d151239dba6208994a56c9f2b9f2956f
#
_cell.length_a   1.000
_cell.length_b   1.000
_cell.length_c   1.000
_cell.angle_alpha   90.00
_cell.angle_beta   90.00
_cell.angle_gamma   90.00
#
_symmetry.space_group_name_H-M   'P 1'
#
loop_
_entity.id
_entity.type
_entity.pdbx_description
1 polymer ?
#
loop_
_entity_poly.entity_id
_entity_poly.type
_entity_poly.pdbx_seq_one_letter_code
_entity_poly.pdbx_strand_id
1 'polypeptide(L)'
;MGAAAGVISSIFGFLWKRFGTDPQAQWKQFMDAVEYLVNQKITDAVRSKAVSELEGVQRALELYQEAADDWNMSPNDADAKERIRRQFTSTNTVIEYAMPSFRVDGFEVPLLTTFAQAANLHLLLLRDAVKFGAGWGLPSAEVEDNYTRLQARTAEYTNHCTNTYDKGLKQAYDLAPNPTDYNKYPYLNPHSKDPIYGKYYTAPVDWNLFNDFRRDMTLMVLDIVAVWPTYNPRLYNNPYGVQIQLSREVYSTVYGRGGSTNSTVDAIESTLVRPPHLVTELTKLTFDERNLYEAETVPVAFKKVTNTLRNVGSSTTWEQSFSSTGGSLKTVHNVWATDIGNLSLNLGAVPLGFSFYNENDQHLTTVGYSGGLWNGIPKGEGSNQNSHHLSYVAALETQSTAGWWPYTYPVNLLGEWGFGWLHNSLTLDNRIATDKITQIPAVKAFKLTPYNNNTKVIKGPGSTGGDLIQLASGFLQYSFPSTDNRQYRIRIRYASADGSALRLRQWIGNGVSDSTHNLPKTYSSGPLTYNTFAIFDTGRIMQTTSSFELWLDNIGSGTLIIDKIEFIPINPIESPPEPKPPVLPGTYQIISALNNSSVVDMDPTSKNVQLYGNGNANNQKWELVFDPSQGAYQVENLANTSLVLTWQVMQGLNVNAAPNLGNPEQYWIIEDAGNGYVYLRNKKDRNKVLDVDHSGTANGTNIQVWDYNGSNAQKFKLNRLS
;
A
#
# COMPACT_ATOMS: atom_id res chain seq x y z
N MET A 1 18.19 17.74 -8.28
CA MET A 1 17.38 18.70 -7.50
C MET A 1 15.87 18.49 -7.67
N GLY A 2 15.41 17.60 -8.54
CA GLY A 2 14.00 17.42 -8.87
C GLY A 2 13.17 16.42 -8.02
N ALA A 3 13.71 15.92 -6.90
CA ALA A 3 13.03 14.85 -6.13
C ALA A 3 12.01 15.35 -5.09
N ALA A 4 11.94 16.64 -4.78
CA ALA A 4 11.10 17.14 -3.71
C ALA A 4 9.67 17.47 -4.14
N ALA A 5 9.51 18.16 -5.25
CA ALA A 5 8.18 18.43 -5.81
C ALA A 5 7.48 17.13 -6.24
N GLY A 6 8.25 16.17 -6.76
CA GLY A 6 7.74 14.83 -7.08
C GLY A 6 7.22 14.04 -5.88
N VAL A 7 7.76 14.26 -4.67
CA VAL A 7 7.31 13.53 -3.46
C VAL A 7 5.98 14.07 -2.94
N ILE A 8 5.77 15.39 -2.89
CA ILE A 8 4.47 15.96 -2.49
C ILE A 8 3.40 15.60 -3.55
N SER A 9 3.68 15.76 -4.84
CA SER A 9 2.74 15.41 -5.90
C SER A 9 2.47 13.91 -6.00
N SER A 10 3.47 13.04 -5.77
CA SER A 10 3.26 11.59 -5.78
C SER A 10 2.50 11.11 -4.54
N ILE A 11 2.70 11.72 -3.37
CA ILE A 11 1.94 11.40 -2.16
C ILE A 11 0.54 12.00 -2.24
N PHE A 12 0.37 13.20 -2.75
CA PHE A 12 -0.94 13.78 -3.06
C PHE A 12 -1.69 12.92 -4.09
N GLY A 13 -1.04 12.55 -5.19
CA GLY A 13 -1.58 11.64 -6.19
C GLY A 13 -1.84 10.24 -5.65
N PHE A 14 -0.99 9.72 -4.75
CA PHE A 14 -1.20 8.43 -4.08
C PHE A 14 -2.40 8.48 -3.12
N LEU A 15 -2.49 9.49 -2.28
CA LEU A 15 -3.58 9.64 -1.32
C LEU A 15 -4.90 10.01 -2.00
N TRP A 16 -4.88 10.95 -2.95
CA TRP A 16 -6.08 11.41 -3.66
C TRP A 16 -6.54 10.42 -4.75
N LYS A 17 -5.66 9.80 -5.50
CA LYS A 17 -6.02 8.74 -6.46
C LYS A 17 -6.59 7.50 -5.78
N ARG A 18 -6.17 7.23 -4.55
CA ARG A 18 -6.73 6.15 -3.75
C ARG A 18 -8.20 6.39 -3.40
N PHE A 19 -8.63 7.66 -3.31
CA PHE A 19 -10.00 8.05 -2.93
C PHE A 19 -10.92 8.37 -4.13
N GLY A 20 -10.49 8.18 -5.37
CA GLY A 20 -11.30 8.34 -6.59
C GLY A 20 -11.62 9.79 -6.96
N THR A 21 -12.66 9.99 -7.78
CA THR A 21 -13.02 11.28 -8.37
C THR A 21 -13.72 12.25 -7.42
N ASP A 22 -14.15 11.78 -6.23
CA ASP A 22 -14.75 12.61 -5.19
C ASP A 22 -14.13 12.28 -3.82
N PRO A 23 -13.03 12.96 -3.47
CA PRO A 23 -12.36 12.74 -2.19
C PRO A 23 -13.28 12.98 -0.99
N GLN A 24 -14.19 13.94 -1.06
CA GLN A 24 -15.11 14.27 0.03
C GLN A 24 -16.12 13.15 0.31
N ALA A 25 -16.69 12.57 -0.75
CA ALA A 25 -17.62 11.46 -0.60
C ALA A 25 -16.94 10.24 0.05
N GLN A 26 -15.70 9.99 -0.30
CA GLN A 26 -14.92 8.86 0.25
C GLN A 26 -14.47 9.11 1.70
N TRP A 27 -14.03 10.32 2.03
CA TRP A 27 -13.75 10.70 3.42
C TRP A 27 -14.98 10.52 4.30
N LYS A 28 -16.14 10.92 3.78
CA LYS A 28 -17.41 10.72 4.49
C LYS A 28 -17.72 9.23 4.66
N GLN A 29 -17.59 8.42 3.63
CA GLN A 29 -17.79 6.97 3.72
C GLN A 29 -16.83 6.33 4.72
N PHE A 30 -15.57 6.76 4.73
CA PHE A 30 -14.58 6.25 5.65
C PHE A 30 -14.90 6.64 7.10
N MET A 31 -15.22 7.90 7.37
CA MET A 31 -15.67 8.33 8.70
C MET A 31 -16.92 7.58 9.14
N ASP A 32 -17.89 7.39 8.24
CA ASP A 32 -19.11 6.62 8.51
C ASP A 32 -18.79 5.16 8.89
N ALA A 33 -17.83 4.54 8.21
CA ALA A 33 -17.40 3.18 8.50
C ALA A 33 -16.72 3.09 9.88
N VAL A 34 -15.83 4.03 10.22
CA VAL A 34 -15.17 4.04 11.53
C VAL A 34 -16.16 4.32 12.65
N GLU A 35 -17.03 5.33 12.47
CA GLU A 35 -18.12 5.62 13.43
C GLU A 35 -18.90 4.36 13.78
N TYR A 36 -19.13 3.58 12.75
CA TYR A 36 -19.88 2.34 12.87
C TYR A 36 -19.07 1.26 13.62
N LEU A 37 -17.81 1.02 13.25
CA LEU A 37 -16.93 0.00 13.83
C LEU A 37 -16.69 0.24 15.34
N VAL A 38 -16.74 1.48 15.80
CA VAL A 38 -16.57 1.85 17.21
C VAL A 38 -17.86 2.29 17.89
N ASN A 39 -19.01 2.20 17.19
CA ASN A 39 -20.33 2.66 17.67
C ASN A 39 -20.29 4.08 18.24
N GLN A 40 -19.55 4.96 17.58
CA GLN A 40 -19.38 6.34 18.00
C GLN A 40 -19.64 7.30 16.85
N LYS A 41 -20.78 8.02 16.90
CA LYS A 41 -21.16 8.95 15.85
C LYS A 41 -20.56 10.34 16.09
N ILE A 42 -19.88 10.87 15.05
CA ILE A 42 -19.42 12.27 15.04
C ILE A 42 -20.63 13.18 14.86
N THR A 43 -20.68 14.29 15.61
CA THR A 43 -21.72 15.31 15.38
C THR A 43 -21.53 16.00 14.03
N ASP A 44 -22.62 16.42 13.40
CA ASP A 44 -22.56 17.10 12.09
C ASP A 44 -21.66 18.35 12.13
N ALA A 45 -21.63 19.06 13.26
CA ALA A 45 -20.77 20.22 13.44
C ALA A 45 -19.28 19.86 13.44
N VAL A 46 -18.88 18.82 14.16
CA VAL A 46 -17.48 18.34 14.20
C VAL A 46 -17.06 17.81 12.84
N ARG A 47 -17.94 17.02 12.20
CA ARG A 47 -17.71 16.47 10.87
C ARG A 47 -17.52 17.58 9.83
N SER A 48 -18.45 18.52 9.75
CA SER A 48 -18.41 19.63 8.80
C SER A 48 -17.15 20.49 8.98
N LYS A 49 -16.77 20.72 10.24
CA LYS A 49 -15.53 21.46 10.55
C LYS A 49 -14.30 20.70 10.06
N ALA A 50 -14.18 19.41 10.39
CA ALA A 50 -13.03 18.60 9.96
C ALA A 50 -12.89 18.55 8.43
N VAL A 51 -13.99 18.37 7.70
CA VAL A 51 -13.98 18.36 6.23
C VAL A 51 -13.53 19.72 5.68
N SER A 52 -14.11 20.83 6.21
CA SER A 52 -13.75 22.19 5.76
C SER A 52 -12.28 22.53 6.01
N GLU A 53 -11.73 22.13 7.16
CA GLU A 53 -10.31 22.33 7.47
C GLU A 53 -9.41 21.50 6.55
N LEU A 54 -9.81 20.27 6.23
CA LEU A 54 -9.06 19.42 5.29
C LEU A 54 -9.03 20.03 3.88
N GLU A 55 -10.13 20.60 3.41
CA GLU A 55 -10.19 21.34 2.14
C GLU A 55 -9.25 22.56 2.15
N GLY A 56 -9.21 23.28 3.28
CA GLY A 56 -8.30 24.39 3.48
C GLY A 56 -6.84 23.98 3.41
N VAL A 57 -6.50 22.86 4.06
CA VAL A 57 -5.15 22.26 4.01
C VAL A 57 -4.79 21.84 2.58
N GLN A 58 -5.70 21.19 1.88
CA GLN A 58 -5.50 20.78 0.50
C GLN A 58 -5.17 21.98 -0.40
N ARG A 59 -6.01 23.01 -0.36
CA ARG A 59 -5.80 24.22 -1.19
C ARG A 59 -4.50 24.94 -0.86
N ALA A 60 -4.12 25.01 0.41
CA ALA A 60 -2.84 25.61 0.81
C ALA A 60 -1.64 24.80 0.27
N LEU A 61 -1.74 23.48 0.24
CA LEU A 61 -0.71 22.60 -0.31
C LEU A 61 -0.62 22.66 -1.84
N GLU A 62 -1.74 22.81 -2.54
CA GLU A 62 -1.77 23.04 -3.99
C GLU A 62 -0.98 24.32 -4.35
N LEU A 63 -1.23 25.41 -3.63
CA LEU A 63 -0.51 26.65 -3.81
C LEU A 63 0.99 26.54 -3.46
N TYR A 64 1.32 25.74 -2.43
CA TYR A 64 2.71 25.43 -2.10
C TYR A 64 3.39 24.63 -3.20
N GLN A 65 2.70 23.66 -3.77
CA GLN A 65 3.19 22.85 -4.88
C GLN A 65 3.52 23.74 -6.10
N GLU A 66 2.62 24.63 -6.48
CA GLU A 66 2.87 25.58 -7.58
C GLU A 66 4.14 26.43 -7.32
N ALA A 67 4.30 26.95 -6.09
CA ALA A 67 5.48 27.73 -5.73
C ALA A 67 6.76 26.88 -5.72
N ALA A 68 6.68 25.61 -5.34
CA ALA A 68 7.80 24.67 -5.38
C ALA A 68 8.20 24.32 -6.82
N ASP A 69 7.24 24.18 -7.72
CA ASP A 69 7.48 23.93 -9.13
C ASP A 69 8.14 25.14 -9.80
N ASP A 70 7.67 26.35 -9.53
CA ASP A 70 8.30 27.59 -10.01
C ASP A 70 9.74 27.71 -9.54
N TRP A 71 9.99 27.45 -8.25
CA TRP A 71 11.36 27.47 -7.72
C TRP A 71 12.24 26.39 -8.35
N ASN A 72 11.72 25.17 -8.58
CA ASN A 72 12.46 24.09 -9.25
C ASN A 72 12.85 24.46 -10.69
N MET A 73 11.99 25.19 -11.41
CA MET A 73 12.28 25.67 -12.76
C MET A 73 13.32 26.79 -12.76
N SER A 74 13.32 27.66 -11.73
CA SER A 74 14.19 28.83 -11.65
C SER A 74 14.81 28.98 -10.24
N PRO A 75 15.69 28.07 -9.80
CA PRO A 75 16.15 28.01 -8.41
C PRO A 75 17.02 29.17 -7.96
N ASN A 76 17.51 29.98 -8.90
CA ASN A 76 18.30 31.17 -8.61
C ASN A 76 17.48 32.47 -8.66
N ASP A 77 16.25 32.43 -9.16
CA ASP A 77 15.35 33.58 -9.24
C ASP A 77 14.93 34.04 -7.85
N ALA A 78 15.00 35.36 -7.60
CA ALA A 78 14.71 35.96 -6.30
C ALA A 78 13.22 35.93 -5.96
N ASP A 79 12.36 36.13 -6.97
CA ASP A 79 10.92 36.17 -6.81
C ASP A 79 10.38 34.76 -6.55
N ALA A 80 10.92 33.75 -7.25
CA ALA A 80 10.59 32.34 -7.02
C ALA A 80 10.98 31.90 -5.59
N LYS A 81 12.18 32.33 -5.11
CA LYS A 81 12.60 32.06 -3.72
C LYS A 81 11.71 32.74 -2.70
N GLU A 82 11.30 33.98 -2.95
CA GLU A 82 10.39 34.68 -2.05
C GLU A 82 9.00 34.03 -2.06
N ARG A 83 8.48 33.69 -3.24
CA ARG A 83 7.18 33.00 -3.38
C ARG A 83 7.13 31.70 -2.60
N ILE A 84 8.13 30.82 -2.75
CA ILE A 84 8.17 29.54 -2.04
C ILE A 84 8.25 29.72 -0.52
N ARG A 85 9.04 30.67 0.00
CA ARG A 85 9.12 30.95 1.44
C ARG A 85 7.79 31.42 1.99
N ARG A 86 7.12 32.37 1.34
CA ARG A 86 5.80 32.87 1.76
C ARG A 86 4.78 31.76 1.75
N GLN A 87 4.77 30.94 0.68
CA GLN A 87 3.80 29.88 0.56
C GLN A 87 4.05 28.77 1.58
N PHE A 88 5.31 28.41 1.85
CA PHE A 88 5.66 27.50 2.93
C PHE A 88 5.12 28.00 4.27
N THR A 89 5.41 29.26 4.64
CA THR A 89 4.98 29.84 5.92
C THR A 89 3.44 29.86 6.04
N SER A 90 2.75 30.27 4.97
CA SER A 90 1.29 30.29 4.93
C SER A 90 0.69 28.89 5.09
N THR A 91 1.18 27.93 4.32
CA THR A 91 0.71 26.55 4.34
C THR A 91 0.97 25.89 5.69
N ASN A 92 2.17 26.09 6.26
CA ASN A 92 2.48 25.57 7.59
C ASN A 92 1.53 26.13 8.66
N THR A 93 1.20 27.41 8.58
CA THR A 93 0.25 28.06 9.50
C THR A 93 -1.15 27.48 9.35
N VAL A 94 -1.64 27.30 8.13
CA VAL A 94 -2.96 26.70 7.86
C VAL A 94 -3.03 25.30 8.46
N ILE A 95 -2.01 24.47 8.25
CA ILE A 95 -2.02 23.09 8.78
C ILE A 95 -1.98 23.10 10.31
N GLU A 96 -1.12 23.91 10.95
CA GLU A 96 -1.03 24.01 12.41
C GLU A 96 -2.38 24.41 13.04
N TYR A 97 -3.13 25.32 12.41
CA TYR A 97 -4.46 25.69 12.89
C TYR A 97 -5.54 24.64 12.63
N ALA A 98 -5.41 23.85 11.58
CA ALA A 98 -6.37 22.80 11.24
C ALA A 98 -6.22 21.56 12.15
N MET A 99 -4.99 21.20 12.57
CA MET A 99 -4.69 19.96 13.30
C MET A 99 -5.58 19.70 14.52
N PRO A 100 -5.92 20.69 15.38
CA PRO A 100 -6.84 20.48 16.50
C PRO A 100 -8.24 20.00 16.09
N SER A 101 -8.72 20.37 14.90
CA SER A 101 -10.03 19.96 14.38
C SER A 101 -10.09 18.47 13.99
N PHE A 102 -8.94 17.82 13.85
CA PHE A 102 -8.84 16.39 13.55
C PHE A 102 -8.60 15.51 14.79
N ARG A 103 -8.52 16.10 15.99
CA ARG A 103 -8.34 15.40 17.27
C ARG A 103 -9.26 15.94 18.37
N VAL A 104 -10.51 16.17 18.04
CA VAL A 104 -11.52 16.68 18.98
C VAL A 104 -11.76 15.66 20.08
N ASP A 105 -11.71 16.10 21.34
CA ASP A 105 -11.95 15.27 22.51
C ASP A 105 -13.26 14.48 22.39
N GLY A 106 -13.18 13.18 22.63
CA GLY A 106 -14.31 12.29 22.53
C GLY A 106 -14.61 11.80 21.10
N PHE A 107 -13.97 12.36 20.06
CA PHE A 107 -14.12 11.92 18.66
C PHE A 107 -12.78 11.56 17.99
N GLU A 108 -11.73 11.35 18.78
CA GLU A 108 -10.38 11.12 18.26
C GLU A 108 -10.30 9.86 17.39
N VAL A 109 -11.02 8.79 17.78
CA VAL A 109 -11.01 7.52 17.03
C VAL A 109 -11.68 7.65 15.66
N PRO A 110 -12.91 8.19 15.55
CA PRO A 110 -13.52 8.44 14.25
C PRO A 110 -12.75 9.41 13.34
N LEU A 111 -11.99 10.35 13.92
CA LEU A 111 -11.18 11.33 13.17
C LEU A 111 -9.74 10.88 12.91
N LEU A 112 -9.34 9.71 13.41
CA LEU A 112 -7.96 9.26 13.41
C LEU A 112 -7.32 9.24 12.02
N THR A 113 -8.02 8.79 11.03
CA THR A 113 -7.51 8.73 9.65
C THR A 113 -7.30 10.12 9.08
N THR A 114 -8.26 11.02 9.29
CA THR A 114 -8.15 12.41 8.87
C THR A 114 -6.94 13.07 9.52
N PHE A 115 -6.75 12.83 10.83
CA PHE A 115 -5.57 13.30 11.54
C PHE A 115 -4.28 12.75 10.94
N ALA A 116 -4.18 11.44 10.70
CA ALA A 116 -2.97 10.81 10.17
C ALA A 116 -2.59 11.35 8.79
N GLN A 117 -3.57 11.60 7.93
CA GLN A 117 -3.34 12.18 6.59
C GLN A 117 -2.86 13.63 6.67
N ALA A 118 -3.51 14.48 7.47
CA ALA A 118 -3.09 15.87 7.67
C ALA A 118 -1.68 15.93 8.30
N ALA A 119 -1.42 15.08 9.29
CA ALA A 119 -0.11 14.95 9.92
C ALA A 119 0.99 14.53 8.92
N ASN A 120 0.69 13.57 8.04
CA ASN A 120 1.59 13.13 7.00
C ASN A 120 2.01 14.28 6.07
N LEU A 121 1.04 15.06 5.63
CA LEU A 121 1.26 16.23 4.77
C LEU A 121 2.09 17.32 5.48
N HIS A 122 1.80 17.56 6.76
CA HIS A 122 2.55 18.51 7.56
C HIS A 122 4.02 18.11 7.74
N LEU A 123 4.28 16.83 8.05
CA LEU A 123 5.64 16.32 8.20
C LEU A 123 6.43 16.41 6.90
N LEU A 124 5.81 16.18 5.76
CA LEU A 124 6.44 16.35 4.45
C LEU A 124 6.76 17.81 4.15
N LEU A 125 5.86 18.73 4.48
CA LEU A 125 6.11 20.17 4.33
C LEU A 125 7.29 20.63 5.19
N LEU A 126 7.34 20.22 6.46
CA LEU A 126 8.47 20.52 7.35
C LEU A 126 9.78 19.89 6.88
N ARG A 127 9.73 18.65 6.39
CA ARG A 127 10.88 17.99 5.77
C ARG A 127 11.46 18.80 4.61
N ASP A 128 10.62 19.34 3.75
CA ASP A 128 11.03 20.14 2.60
C ASP A 128 11.73 21.42 3.04
N ALA A 129 11.23 22.11 4.07
CA ALA A 129 11.88 23.28 4.65
C ALA A 129 13.29 22.97 5.18
N VAL A 130 13.46 21.79 5.84
CA VAL A 130 14.77 21.35 6.31
C VAL A 130 15.71 20.98 5.15
N LYS A 131 15.20 20.32 4.12
CA LYS A 131 15.99 19.81 3.01
C LYS A 131 16.37 20.88 2.00
N PHE A 132 15.46 21.81 1.71
CA PHE A 132 15.59 22.78 0.62
C PHE A 132 15.59 24.23 1.09
N GLY A 133 15.29 24.49 2.37
CA GLY A 133 15.14 25.85 2.92
C GLY A 133 16.37 26.74 2.70
N ALA A 134 17.58 26.19 2.80
CA ALA A 134 18.80 26.93 2.44
C ALA A 134 18.80 27.35 0.96
N GLY A 135 18.32 26.51 0.06
CA GLY A 135 18.14 26.83 -1.37
C GLY A 135 17.08 27.89 -1.62
N TRP A 136 16.04 27.94 -0.79
CA TRP A 136 15.03 29.02 -0.81
C TRP A 136 15.55 30.33 -0.23
N GLY A 137 16.71 30.30 0.46
CA GLY A 137 17.28 31.45 1.14
C GLY A 137 16.76 31.65 2.57
N LEU A 138 16.27 30.59 3.23
CA LEU A 138 15.98 30.62 4.66
C LEU A 138 17.29 30.76 5.45
N PRO A 139 17.31 31.58 6.53
CA PRO A 139 18.42 31.60 7.47
C PRO A 139 18.69 30.23 8.08
N SER A 140 19.95 29.93 8.39
CA SER A 140 20.34 28.64 9.00
C SER A 140 19.62 28.35 10.33
N ALA A 141 19.35 29.38 11.12
CA ALA A 141 18.59 29.25 12.36
C ALA A 141 17.13 28.80 12.08
N GLU A 142 16.50 29.33 11.06
CA GLU A 142 15.13 28.95 10.70
C GLU A 142 15.07 27.52 10.15
N VAL A 143 16.09 27.08 9.39
CA VAL A 143 16.21 25.66 8.97
C VAL A 143 16.36 24.75 10.19
N GLU A 144 17.13 25.16 11.22
CA GLU A 144 17.29 24.41 12.46
C GLU A 144 16.00 24.36 13.28
N ASP A 145 15.27 25.47 13.37
CA ASP A 145 13.97 25.52 14.03
C ASP A 145 12.96 24.60 13.34
N ASN A 146 12.92 24.56 12.01
CA ASN A 146 12.08 23.64 11.26
C ASN A 146 12.49 22.17 11.46
N TYR A 147 13.80 21.88 11.60
CA TYR A 147 14.27 20.54 11.93
C TYR A 147 13.80 20.10 13.33
N THR A 148 13.96 20.96 14.32
CA THR A 148 13.48 20.70 15.70
C THR A 148 11.95 20.47 15.71
N ARG A 149 11.21 21.30 14.96
CA ARG A 149 9.76 21.16 14.79
C ARG A 149 9.39 19.84 14.12
N LEU A 150 10.08 19.46 13.04
CA LEU A 150 9.87 18.19 12.36
C LEU A 150 10.00 17.00 13.34
N GLN A 151 11.07 16.99 14.15
CA GLN A 151 11.28 15.93 15.15
C GLN A 151 10.17 15.90 16.20
N ALA A 152 9.82 17.06 16.75
CA ALA A 152 8.79 17.18 17.77
C ALA A 152 7.41 16.75 17.24
N ARG A 153 7.01 17.21 16.04
CA ARG A 153 5.74 16.84 15.41
C ARG A 153 5.71 15.37 15.01
N THR A 154 6.82 14.80 14.52
CA THR A 154 6.88 13.36 14.25
C THR A 154 6.59 12.55 15.50
N ALA A 155 7.19 12.88 16.64
CA ALA A 155 6.95 12.20 17.90
C ALA A 155 5.52 12.40 18.40
N GLU A 156 5.01 13.64 18.40
CA GLU A 156 3.65 13.98 18.84
C GLU A 156 2.60 13.24 18.00
N TYR A 157 2.69 13.33 16.69
CA TYR A 157 1.71 12.74 15.78
C TYR A 157 1.73 11.22 15.82
N THR A 158 2.93 10.63 15.90
CA THR A 158 3.07 9.18 16.04
C THR A 158 2.41 8.68 17.33
N ASN A 159 2.69 9.33 18.46
CA ASN A 159 2.10 8.94 19.74
C ASN A 159 0.58 9.13 19.74
N HIS A 160 0.06 10.21 19.14
CA HIS A 160 -1.38 10.40 19.01
C HIS A 160 -2.00 9.27 18.18
N CYS A 161 -1.43 8.95 17.02
CA CYS A 161 -1.97 7.91 16.14
C CYS A 161 -1.96 6.53 16.81
N THR A 162 -0.85 6.14 17.45
CA THR A 162 -0.75 4.82 18.10
C THR A 162 -1.67 4.69 19.31
N ASN A 163 -1.71 5.71 20.18
CA ASN A 163 -2.57 5.68 21.38
C ASN A 163 -4.07 5.70 20.99
N THR A 164 -4.44 6.47 19.97
CA THR A 164 -5.83 6.54 19.50
C THR A 164 -6.22 5.24 18.79
N TYR A 165 -5.30 4.64 18.03
CA TYR A 165 -5.51 3.31 17.46
C TYR A 165 -5.77 2.26 18.55
N ASP A 166 -4.95 2.21 19.60
CA ASP A 166 -5.11 1.26 20.71
C ASP A 166 -6.45 1.49 21.45
N LYS A 167 -6.84 2.75 21.63
CA LYS A 167 -8.16 3.12 22.20
C LYS A 167 -9.29 2.59 21.32
N GLY A 168 -9.23 2.82 20.01
CA GLY A 168 -10.25 2.37 19.06
C GLY A 168 -10.28 0.85 18.92
N LEU A 169 -9.13 0.19 18.92
CA LEU A 169 -9.02 -1.28 18.89
C LEU A 169 -9.70 -1.91 20.10
N LYS A 170 -9.48 -1.32 21.28
CA LYS A 170 -10.17 -1.75 22.51
C LYS A 170 -11.68 -1.53 22.42
N GLN A 171 -12.13 -0.38 21.92
CA GLN A 171 -13.55 -0.12 21.71
C GLN A 171 -14.19 -1.14 20.77
N ALA A 172 -13.57 -1.42 19.63
CA ALA A 172 -14.05 -2.42 18.69
C ALA A 172 -14.10 -3.84 19.30
N TYR A 173 -13.10 -4.20 20.12
CA TYR A 173 -13.09 -5.47 20.85
C TYR A 173 -14.21 -5.56 21.89
N ASP A 174 -14.43 -4.50 22.68
CA ASP A 174 -15.46 -4.46 23.72
C ASP A 174 -16.89 -4.49 23.13
N LEU A 175 -17.06 -4.02 21.89
CA LEU A 175 -18.33 -4.06 21.17
C LEU A 175 -18.60 -5.42 20.51
N ALA A 176 -17.57 -6.15 20.17
CA ALA A 176 -17.63 -7.41 19.44
C ALA A 176 -18.55 -8.49 20.09
N PRO A 177 -18.59 -8.70 21.43
CA PRO A 177 -19.41 -9.74 22.06
C PRO A 177 -20.93 -9.51 22.06
N ASN A 178 -21.41 -8.37 21.56
CA ASN A 178 -22.83 -8.02 21.58
C ASN A 178 -23.35 -7.49 20.24
N PRO A 179 -23.31 -8.28 19.16
CA PRO A 179 -23.90 -7.86 17.90
C PRO A 179 -25.41 -7.98 18.00
N THR A 180 -26.08 -6.91 18.35
CA THR A 180 -27.52 -6.93 18.57
C THR A 180 -28.36 -6.79 17.31
N ASP A 181 -27.73 -6.49 16.14
CA ASP A 181 -28.52 -6.27 14.95
C ASP A 181 -27.69 -6.41 13.66
N TYR A 182 -27.79 -7.58 13.01
CA TYR A 182 -27.19 -7.84 11.68
C TYR A 182 -27.65 -6.84 10.59
N ASN A 183 -28.79 -6.18 10.79
CA ASN A 183 -29.28 -5.16 9.87
C ASN A 183 -28.53 -3.83 9.99
N LYS A 184 -27.80 -3.62 11.08
CA LYS A 184 -26.93 -2.46 11.23
C LYS A 184 -25.64 -2.55 10.44
N TYR A 185 -25.31 -3.73 9.88
CA TYR A 185 -24.02 -4.02 9.27
C TYR A 185 -24.12 -4.46 7.80
N PRO A 186 -24.83 -3.69 6.94
CA PRO A 186 -25.09 -4.09 5.55
C PRO A 186 -23.83 -4.20 4.69
N TYR A 187 -22.71 -3.60 5.09
CA TYR A 187 -21.46 -3.66 4.35
C TYR A 187 -20.59 -4.88 4.72
N LEU A 188 -20.80 -5.49 5.88
CA LEU A 188 -20.14 -6.75 6.25
C LEU A 188 -20.75 -7.93 5.50
N ASN A 189 -21.93 -7.75 4.95
CA ASN A 189 -22.58 -8.72 4.11
C ASN A 189 -23.17 -8.02 2.87
N PRO A 190 -22.41 -7.89 1.78
CA PRO A 190 -22.90 -7.29 0.54
C PRO A 190 -24.14 -7.99 -0.03
N HIS A 191 -24.44 -9.21 0.45
CA HIS A 191 -25.63 -10.01 0.11
C HIS A 191 -26.71 -9.99 1.20
N SER A 192 -26.58 -9.17 2.24
CA SER A 192 -27.59 -9.09 3.32
C SER A 192 -28.97 -8.65 2.83
N LYS A 193 -29.05 -8.06 1.64
CA LYS A 193 -30.30 -7.73 0.95
C LYS A 193 -30.95 -8.93 0.25
N ASP A 194 -30.25 -10.07 0.16
CA ASP A 194 -30.81 -11.29 -0.41
C ASP A 194 -31.39 -12.15 0.73
N PRO A 195 -32.75 -12.33 0.78
CA PRO A 195 -33.39 -13.09 1.86
C PRO A 195 -32.97 -14.56 1.89
N ILE A 196 -32.42 -15.09 0.82
CA ILE A 196 -31.95 -16.48 0.72
C ILE A 196 -30.55 -16.64 1.30
N TYR A 197 -29.66 -15.69 1.04
CA TYR A 197 -28.24 -15.78 1.39
C TYR A 197 -27.89 -15.12 2.73
N GLY A 198 -28.56 -14.04 3.11
CA GLY A 198 -28.35 -13.37 4.41
C GLY A 198 -28.55 -14.27 5.62
N LYS A 199 -29.31 -15.37 5.46
CA LYS A 199 -29.57 -16.37 6.50
C LYS A 199 -28.43 -17.37 6.72
N TYR A 200 -27.50 -17.49 5.78
CA TYR A 200 -26.45 -18.53 5.77
C TYR A 200 -25.04 -18.00 6.00
N TYR A 201 -24.85 -16.68 6.01
CA TYR A 201 -23.55 -16.03 6.19
C TYR A 201 -23.42 -15.35 7.55
N THR A 202 -23.82 -16.05 8.61
CA THR A 202 -23.50 -15.64 9.98
C THR A 202 -22.07 -16.10 10.31
N ALA A 203 -21.10 -15.66 9.52
CA ALA A 203 -19.71 -15.71 9.91
C ALA A 203 -19.53 -15.04 11.28
N PRO A 204 -18.43 -15.23 11.98
CA PRO A 204 -18.17 -14.60 13.28
C PRO A 204 -18.16 -13.08 13.14
N VAL A 205 -19.36 -12.52 13.07
CA VAL A 205 -19.61 -11.07 12.86
C VAL A 205 -18.83 -10.26 13.88
N ASP A 206 -18.78 -10.76 15.11
CA ASP A 206 -18.09 -10.13 16.22
C ASP A 206 -16.59 -9.99 15.94
N TRP A 207 -15.96 -11.11 15.57
CA TRP A 207 -14.54 -11.08 15.22
C TRP A 207 -14.30 -10.24 13.96
N ASN A 208 -15.16 -10.32 12.97
CA ASN A 208 -15.03 -9.54 11.75
C ASN A 208 -15.07 -8.03 12.02
N LEU A 209 -15.97 -7.54 12.89
CA LEU A 209 -16.01 -6.14 13.29
C LEU A 209 -14.70 -5.68 13.92
N PHE A 210 -14.21 -6.45 14.88
CA PHE A 210 -12.93 -6.19 15.53
C PHE A 210 -11.77 -6.21 14.52
N ASN A 211 -11.72 -7.22 13.65
CA ASN A 211 -10.67 -7.36 12.67
C ASN A 211 -10.73 -6.29 11.57
N ASP A 212 -11.92 -5.92 11.12
CA ASP A 212 -12.08 -4.87 10.11
C ASP A 212 -11.56 -3.52 10.63
N PHE A 213 -11.87 -3.17 11.89
CA PHE A 213 -11.25 -1.99 12.51
C PHE A 213 -9.72 -2.11 12.53
N ARG A 214 -9.19 -3.24 13.01
CA ARG A 214 -7.74 -3.50 13.08
C ARG A 214 -7.08 -3.36 11.72
N ARG A 215 -7.63 -4.03 10.70
CA ARG A 215 -7.12 -4.00 9.33
C ARG A 215 -7.16 -2.58 8.76
N ASP A 216 -8.33 -1.97 8.74
CA ASP A 216 -8.55 -0.68 8.09
C ASP A 216 -7.69 0.43 8.73
N MET A 217 -7.60 0.45 10.08
CA MET A 217 -6.72 1.39 10.78
C MET A 217 -5.24 1.07 10.60
N THR A 218 -4.86 -0.19 10.43
CA THR A 218 -3.49 -0.54 10.08
C THR A 218 -3.11 0.10 8.74
N LEU A 219 -3.91 -0.11 7.73
CA LEU A 219 -3.64 0.32 6.36
C LEU A 219 -3.69 1.86 6.22
N MET A 220 -4.68 2.50 6.85
CA MET A 220 -4.94 3.93 6.68
C MET A 220 -4.16 4.82 7.64
N VAL A 221 -3.62 4.25 8.72
CA VAL A 221 -2.94 5.02 9.77
C VAL A 221 -1.57 4.43 10.08
N LEU A 222 -1.49 3.18 10.56
CA LEU A 222 -0.24 2.66 11.11
C LEU A 222 0.86 2.45 10.06
N ASP A 223 0.49 2.07 8.83
CA ASP A 223 1.46 1.90 7.74
C ASP A 223 2.03 3.25 7.29
N ILE A 224 1.22 4.32 7.34
CA ILE A 224 1.69 5.69 7.09
C ILE A 224 2.62 6.14 8.22
N VAL A 225 2.22 5.91 9.48
CA VAL A 225 3.03 6.25 10.67
C VAL A 225 4.39 5.55 10.63
N ALA A 226 4.44 4.30 10.19
CA ALA A 226 5.68 3.52 10.10
C ALA A 226 6.72 4.12 9.12
N VAL A 227 6.27 4.95 8.18
CA VAL A 227 7.14 5.65 7.21
C VAL A 227 7.73 6.94 7.78
N TRP A 228 7.06 7.61 8.73
CA TRP A 228 7.44 8.94 9.22
C TRP A 228 8.87 9.06 9.77
N PRO A 229 9.47 8.04 10.42
CA PRO A 229 10.88 8.12 10.83
C PRO A 229 11.85 8.43 9.68
N THR A 230 11.50 8.01 8.45
CA THR A 230 12.33 8.23 7.26
C THR A 230 12.22 9.65 6.69
N TYR A 231 11.31 10.48 7.21
CA TYR A 231 11.20 11.87 6.81
C TYR A 231 12.28 12.77 7.42
N ASN A 232 13.11 12.24 8.32
CA ASN A 232 14.27 12.97 8.84
C ASN A 232 15.37 13.12 7.76
N PRO A 233 15.55 14.29 7.12
CA PRO A 233 16.46 14.44 5.98
C PRO A 233 17.94 14.39 6.38
N ARG A 234 18.25 14.51 7.67
CA ARG A 234 19.64 14.39 8.17
C ARG A 234 20.07 12.93 8.36
N LEU A 235 19.11 12.05 8.68
CA LEU A 235 19.32 10.61 8.79
C LEU A 235 19.17 9.92 7.43
N TYR A 236 18.25 10.42 6.59
CA TYR A 236 17.89 9.82 5.32
C TYR A 236 18.15 10.83 4.19
N ASN A 237 19.42 11.19 4.03
CA ASN A 237 19.91 12.19 3.07
C ASN A 237 20.25 11.59 1.69
N ASN A 238 20.00 10.30 1.48
CA ASN A 238 20.24 9.67 0.19
C ASN A 238 19.32 10.29 -0.88
N PRO A 239 19.87 10.76 -2.02
CA PRO A 239 19.07 11.39 -3.07
C PRO A 239 18.07 10.44 -3.74
N TYR A 240 18.31 9.14 -3.70
CA TYR A 240 17.45 8.11 -4.31
C TYR A 240 16.41 7.52 -3.34
N GLY A 241 16.39 8.00 -2.10
CA GLY A 241 15.38 7.66 -1.11
C GLY A 241 15.68 6.42 -0.28
N VAL A 242 14.61 5.86 0.29
CA VAL A 242 14.65 4.72 1.22
C VAL A 242 13.71 3.64 0.72
N GLN A 243 14.19 2.41 0.64
CA GLN A 243 13.35 1.23 0.43
C GLN A 243 12.83 0.76 1.79
N ILE A 244 11.58 1.08 2.06
CA ILE A 244 10.88 0.73 3.29
C ILE A 244 10.16 -0.60 3.06
N GLN A 245 10.14 -1.45 4.09
CA GLN A 245 9.43 -2.72 4.08
C GLN A 245 8.49 -2.79 5.27
N LEU A 246 7.19 -2.96 5.00
CA LEU A 246 6.14 -3.15 5.99
C LEU A 246 5.89 -4.64 6.16
N SER A 247 6.16 -5.17 7.34
CA SER A 247 6.11 -6.60 7.64
C SER A 247 4.89 -7.01 8.48
N ARG A 248 3.95 -6.09 8.70
CA ARG A 248 2.71 -6.38 9.44
C ARG A 248 1.79 -7.22 8.58
N GLU A 249 1.36 -8.36 9.10
CA GLU A 249 0.35 -9.18 8.45
C GLU A 249 -1.05 -8.66 8.81
N VAL A 250 -1.89 -8.50 7.79
CA VAL A 250 -3.30 -8.11 7.94
C VAL A 250 -4.20 -9.26 7.51
N TYR A 251 -5.40 -9.34 8.08
CA TYR A 251 -6.31 -10.46 7.85
C TYR A 251 -7.59 -9.97 7.18
N SER A 252 -8.04 -10.72 6.18
CA SER A 252 -9.34 -10.47 5.55
C SER A 252 -10.48 -10.78 6.52
N THR A 253 -11.66 -10.30 6.19
CA THR A 253 -12.92 -10.76 6.79
C THR A 253 -13.01 -12.27 6.67
N VAL A 254 -13.45 -12.95 7.72
CA VAL A 254 -13.71 -14.39 7.70
C VAL A 254 -15.03 -14.66 6.99
N TYR A 255 -14.96 -15.54 6.02
CA TYR A 255 -16.09 -15.98 5.22
C TYR A 255 -16.46 -17.43 5.54
N GLY A 256 -17.75 -17.70 5.53
CA GLY A 256 -18.26 -19.05 5.68
C GLY A 256 -19.56 -19.14 6.48
N ARG A 257 -20.03 -20.35 6.70
CA ARG A 257 -21.23 -20.62 7.49
C ARG A 257 -20.85 -20.80 8.94
N GLY A 258 -21.14 -19.80 9.77
CA GLY A 258 -21.08 -19.94 11.23
C GLY A 258 -22.01 -21.04 11.69
N GLY A 259 -21.43 -22.17 12.07
CA GLY A 259 -22.18 -23.30 12.67
C GLY A 259 -21.97 -23.41 14.16
N SER A 260 -20.97 -22.73 14.70
CA SER A 260 -20.66 -22.76 16.12
C SER A 260 -21.17 -21.51 16.81
N THR A 261 -22.27 -21.63 17.53
CA THR A 261 -22.82 -20.58 18.41
C THR A 261 -21.93 -20.26 19.61
N ASN A 262 -20.73 -20.84 19.71
CA ASN A 262 -19.85 -20.78 20.88
C ASN A 262 -18.44 -20.29 20.61
N SER A 263 -18.10 -19.84 19.38
CA SER A 263 -16.78 -19.30 19.12
C SER A 263 -16.68 -17.86 19.62
N THR A 264 -15.91 -17.65 20.66
CA THR A 264 -15.60 -16.29 21.16
C THR A 264 -14.61 -15.59 20.22
N VAL A 265 -14.55 -14.26 20.28
CA VAL A 265 -13.55 -13.46 19.55
C VAL A 265 -12.14 -13.99 19.78
N ASP A 266 -11.80 -14.33 21.04
CA ASP A 266 -10.47 -14.87 21.39
C ASP A 266 -10.21 -16.25 20.79
N ALA A 267 -11.21 -17.13 20.72
CA ALA A 267 -11.05 -18.44 20.13
C ALA A 267 -10.77 -18.35 18.62
N ILE A 268 -11.47 -17.46 17.93
CA ILE A 268 -11.26 -17.21 16.51
C ILE A 268 -9.89 -16.53 16.29
N GLU A 269 -9.58 -15.51 17.09
CA GLU A 269 -8.29 -14.82 17.05
C GLU A 269 -7.13 -15.80 17.19
N SER A 270 -7.18 -16.68 18.20
CA SER A 270 -6.11 -17.65 18.46
C SER A 270 -5.95 -18.70 17.38
N THR A 271 -6.98 -18.94 16.57
CA THR A 271 -6.97 -19.95 15.49
C THR A 271 -6.56 -19.34 14.16
N LEU A 272 -7.09 -18.16 13.83
CA LEU A 272 -6.92 -17.54 12.52
C LEU A 272 -5.71 -16.62 12.44
N VAL A 273 -5.36 -15.92 13.53
CA VAL A 273 -4.28 -14.94 13.54
C VAL A 273 -3.02 -15.58 14.07
N ARG A 274 -1.97 -15.49 13.29
CA ARG A 274 -0.67 -16.01 13.74
C ARG A 274 -0.10 -15.15 14.87
N PRO A 275 0.47 -15.76 15.91
CA PRO A 275 1.21 -15.00 16.91
C PRO A 275 2.43 -14.31 16.27
N PRO A 276 3.09 -13.35 16.92
CA PRO A 276 4.30 -12.72 16.42
C PRO A 276 5.33 -13.75 15.96
N HIS A 277 5.79 -13.63 14.71
CA HIS A 277 6.64 -14.64 14.05
C HIS A 277 7.64 -14.00 13.08
N LEU A 278 8.67 -14.77 12.70
CA LEU A 278 9.53 -14.38 11.60
C LEU A 278 8.71 -14.35 10.30
N VAL A 279 9.00 -13.40 9.44
CA VAL A 279 8.30 -13.31 8.14
C VAL A 279 8.45 -14.61 7.37
N THR A 280 7.32 -15.11 6.92
CA THR A 280 7.24 -16.33 6.13
C THR A 280 6.75 -16.05 4.73
N GLU A 281 7.28 -16.81 3.79
CA GLU A 281 6.78 -16.91 2.42
C GLU A 281 5.86 -18.12 2.32
N LEU A 282 4.67 -17.92 1.80
CA LEU A 282 3.78 -18.99 1.41
C LEU A 282 4.26 -19.54 0.04
N THR A 283 4.69 -20.79 0.01
CA THR A 283 5.23 -21.39 -1.23
C THR A 283 4.19 -22.25 -1.95
N LYS A 284 3.32 -22.92 -1.20
CA LYS A 284 2.30 -23.81 -1.75
C LYS A 284 1.10 -23.92 -0.81
N LEU A 285 -0.08 -24.01 -1.40
CA LEU A 285 -1.32 -24.42 -0.74
C LEU A 285 -1.70 -25.83 -1.21
N THR A 286 -2.12 -26.66 -0.27
CA THR A 286 -2.68 -27.98 -0.57
C THR A 286 -4.08 -28.07 0.02
N PHE A 287 -5.06 -28.42 -0.80
CA PHE A 287 -6.45 -28.61 -0.40
C PHE A 287 -6.83 -30.07 -0.55
N ASP A 288 -7.25 -30.69 0.56
CA ASP A 288 -7.78 -32.03 0.56
C ASP A 288 -9.31 -31.94 0.46
N GLU A 289 -9.84 -32.21 -0.73
CA GLU A 289 -11.29 -32.36 -0.94
C GLU A 289 -11.82 -33.67 -0.36
N ARG A 290 -13.04 -33.64 0.10
CA ARG A 290 -13.73 -34.83 0.56
C ARG A 290 -15.12 -34.98 -0.08
N ASN A 291 -15.61 -36.21 -0.15
CA ASN A 291 -17.02 -36.49 -0.39
C ASN A 291 -17.81 -36.31 0.91
N LEU A 292 -18.90 -35.57 0.84
CA LEU A 292 -19.87 -35.49 1.94
C LEU A 292 -20.77 -36.73 1.97
N TYR A 293 -20.92 -37.40 0.83
CA TYR A 293 -21.63 -38.68 0.65
C TYR A 293 -20.92 -39.56 -0.38
N GLU A 294 -21.17 -40.87 -0.31
CA GLU A 294 -20.71 -41.84 -1.31
C GLU A 294 -21.40 -41.67 -2.68
N ALA A 295 -22.47 -40.88 -2.79
CA ALA A 295 -23.17 -40.60 -4.06
C ALA A 295 -22.62 -39.32 -4.71
N GLU A 296 -22.33 -39.39 -6.00
CA GLU A 296 -21.60 -38.44 -6.85
C GLU A 296 -22.22 -37.03 -7.02
N THR A 297 -23.30 -36.69 -6.34
CA THR A 297 -24.09 -35.47 -6.62
C THR A 297 -24.07 -34.43 -5.50
N VAL A 298 -23.23 -34.55 -4.49
CA VAL A 298 -23.24 -33.66 -3.31
C VAL A 298 -22.07 -32.68 -3.35
N PRO A 299 -22.28 -31.42 -2.90
CA PRO A 299 -21.26 -30.38 -2.91
C PRO A 299 -19.95 -30.83 -2.26
N VAL A 300 -18.85 -30.53 -2.94
CA VAL A 300 -17.49 -30.76 -2.44
C VAL A 300 -17.27 -29.94 -1.17
N ALA A 301 -16.62 -30.55 -0.18
CA ALA A 301 -16.15 -29.87 1.01
C ALA A 301 -14.65 -30.13 1.21
N PHE A 302 -14.02 -29.33 2.03
CA PHE A 302 -12.60 -29.49 2.32
C PHE A 302 -12.42 -30.19 3.68
N LYS A 303 -11.58 -31.23 3.66
CA LYS A 303 -11.15 -31.93 4.86
C LYS A 303 -9.96 -31.28 5.52
N LYS A 304 -9.04 -30.77 4.71
CA LYS A 304 -7.78 -30.16 5.18
C LYS A 304 -7.32 -29.08 4.22
N VAL A 305 -6.75 -28.03 4.76
CA VAL A 305 -5.92 -27.07 4.02
C VAL A 305 -4.55 -27.05 4.66
N THR A 306 -3.50 -27.09 3.84
CA THR A 306 -2.11 -27.04 4.28
C THR A 306 -1.38 -25.89 3.63
N ASN A 307 -0.81 -25.02 4.46
CA ASN A 307 0.14 -24.00 4.05
C ASN A 307 1.54 -24.58 4.11
N THR A 308 2.27 -24.61 3.01
CA THR A 308 3.71 -24.89 2.99
C THR A 308 4.44 -23.57 3.04
N LEU A 309 5.14 -23.32 4.14
CA LEU A 309 5.77 -22.06 4.50
C LEU A 309 7.28 -22.20 4.57
N ARG A 310 8.02 -21.10 4.32
CA ARG A 310 9.44 -20.99 4.65
C ARG A 310 9.75 -19.60 5.20
N ASN A 311 10.74 -19.46 6.07
CA ASN A 311 11.23 -18.14 6.48
C ASN A 311 11.97 -17.50 5.30
N VAL A 312 11.88 -16.19 5.19
CA VAL A 312 12.58 -15.42 4.13
C VAL A 312 14.09 -15.74 4.15
N GLY A 313 14.62 -16.14 3.00
CA GLY A 313 16.03 -16.54 2.88
C GLY A 313 16.37 -17.96 3.35
N SER A 314 15.39 -18.76 3.81
CA SER A 314 15.57 -20.17 4.15
C SER A 314 15.34 -21.07 2.93
N SER A 315 16.06 -22.18 2.88
CA SER A 315 15.77 -23.28 1.94
C SER A 315 14.79 -24.32 2.53
N THR A 316 14.55 -24.26 3.84
CA THR A 316 13.73 -25.24 4.56
C THR A 316 12.29 -24.78 4.64
N THR A 317 11.37 -25.65 4.21
CA THR A 317 9.94 -25.46 4.34
C THR A 317 9.36 -26.26 5.51
N TRP A 318 8.24 -25.79 6.05
CA TRP A 318 7.41 -26.58 6.98
C TRP A 318 5.93 -26.42 6.63
N GLU A 319 5.10 -27.26 7.20
CA GLU A 319 3.66 -27.25 6.94
C GLU A 319 2.86 -26.83 8.15
N GLN A 320 1.86 -26.01 7.91
CA GLN A 320 0.81 -25.68 8.88
C GLN A 320 -0.55 -26.01 8.28
N SER A 321 -1.31 -26.85 8.98
CA SER A 321 -2.57 -27.38 8.47
C SER A 321 -3.74 -27.10 9.39
N PHE A 322 -4.91 -26.93 8.76
CA PHE A 322 -6.21 -26.93 9.40
C PHE A 322 -6.98 -28.14 8.86
N SER A 323 -7.63 -28.88 9.73
CA SER A 323 -8.35 -30.09 9.34
C SER A 323 -9.67 -30.24 10.07
N SER A 324 -10.63 -30.85 9.42
CA SER A 324 -11.89 -31.26 10.01
C SER A 324 -11.94 -32.77 10.24
N THR A 325 -12.74 -33.19 11.24
CA THR A 325 -12.99 -34.57 11.54
C THR A 325 -14.06 -35.17 10.60
N GLY A 326 -13.85 -36.37 10.11
CA GLY A 326 -14.83 -37.11 9.31
C GLY A 326 -14.69 -36.96 7.78
N GLY A 327 -15.41 -37.84 7.06
CA GLY A 327 -15.41 -37.96 5.60
C GLY A 327 -14.15 -38.59 5.00
N SER A 328 -14.30 -39.23 3.84
CA SER A 328 -13.19 -39.81 3.08
C SER A 328 -12.52 -38.75 2.18
N LEU A 329 -11.21 -38.90 1.96
CA LEU A 329 -10.49 -38.09 1.01
C LEU A 329 -10.93 -38.41 -0.42
N LYS A 330 -11.27 -37.42 -1.21
CA LYS A 330 -11.61 -37.51 -2.64
C LYS A 330 -10.42 -37.17 -3.53
N THR A 331 -9.94 -35.95 -3.43
CA THR A 331 -8.90 -35.40 -4.29
C THR A 331 -8.00 -34.46 -3.52
N VAL A 332 -6.74 -34.37 -3.91
CA VAL A 332 -5.77 -33.43 -3.39
C VAL A 332 -5.40 -32.43 -4.49
N HIS A 333 -5.55 -31.17 -4.20
CA HIS A 333 -5.16 -30.07 -5.10
C HIS A 333 -3.95 -29.33 -4.53
N ASN A 334 -2.99 -29.04 -5.40
CA ASN A 334 -1.81 -28.25 -5.06
C ASN A 334 -1.80 -26.95 -5.88
N VAL A 335 -1.64 -25.83 -5.21
CA VAL A 335 -1.55 -24.49 -5.80
C VAL A 335 -0.26 -23.85 -5.35
N TRP A 336 0.58 -23.41 -6.31
CA TRP A 336 1.82 -22.70 -6.01
C TRP A 336 1.52 -21.25 -5.70
N ALA A 337 1.85 -20.83 -4.50
CA ALA A 337 1.46 -19.52 -3.98
C ALA A 337 2.21 -18.37 -4.65
N THR A 338 3.40 -18.63 -5.21
CA THR A 338 4.19 -17.65 -5.97
C THR A 338 3.49 -17.10 -7.20
N ASP A 339 2.50 -17.84 -7.70
CA ASP A 339 1.76 -17.47 -8.90
C ASP A 339 0.45 -16.73 -8.58
N ILE A 340 0.07 -16.66 -7.28
CA ILE A 340 -1.22 -16.11 -6.85
C ILE A 340 -1.10 -14.59 -6.68
N GLY A 341 -1.73 -13.82 -7.56
CA GLY A 341 -1.96 -12.39 -7.38
C GLY A 341 -3.30 -12.10 -6.68
N ASN A 342 -4.29 -12.96 -6.89
CA ASN A 342 -5.65 -12.78 -6.36
C ASN A 342 -6.35 -14.12 -6.16
N LEU A 343 -7.36 -14.13 -5.29
CA LEU A 343 -8.21 -15.30 -5.14
C LEU A 343 -9.68 -14.90 -4.95
N SER A 344 -10.59 -15.79 -5.31
CA SER A 344 -12.02 -15.66 -5.05
C SER A 344 -12.58 -16.93 -4.41
N LEU A 345 -13.60 -16.72 -3.61
CA LEU A 345 -14.38 -17.82 -3.02
C LEU A 345 -15.61 -18.10 -3.87
N ASN A 346 -15.82 -19.34 -4.22
CA ASN A 346 -17.10 -19.81 -4.72
C ASN A 346 -17.95 -20.19 -3.51
N LEU A 347 -18.93 -19.35 -3.20
CA LEU A 347 -19.76 -19.49 -2.01
C LEU A 347 -21.09 -20.17 -2.36
N GLY A 348 -21.43 -21.16 -1.54
CA GLY A 348 -22.76 -21.76 -1.46
C GLY A 348 -23.18 -21.80 0.01
N ALA A 349 -23.88 -22.85 0.43
CA ALA A 349 -24.18 -23.05 1.86
C ALA A 349 -22.91 -23.24 2.72
N VAL A 350 -21.80 -23.57 2.08
CA VAL A 350 -20.42 -23.60 2.59
C VAL A 350 -19.51 -23.13 1.46
N PRO A 351 -18.27 -22.70 1.71
CA PRO A 351 -17.30 -22.46 0.65
C PRO A 351 -17.17 -23.71 -0.22
N LEU A 352 -17.59 -23.59 -1.47
CA LEU A 352 -17.61 -24.71 -2.41
C LEU A 352 -16.32 -24.79 -3.21
N GLY A 353 -15.53 -23.72 -3.25
CA GLY A 353 -14.29 -23.70 -4.00
C GLY A 353 -13.54 -22.38 -3.90
N PHE A 354 -12.33 -22.42 -4.45
CA PHE A 354 -11.43 -21.28 -4.55
C PHE A 354 -10.96 -21.15 -5.98
N SER A 355 -11.08 -19.96 -6.55
CA SER A 355 -10.50 -19.62 -7.85
C SER A 355 -9.30 -18.69 -7.64
N PHE A 356 -8.16 -19.09 -8.18
CA PHE A 356 -6.89 -18.38 -8.05
C PHE A 356 -6.54 -17.68 -9.37
N TYR A 357 -5.99 -16.50 -9.26
CA TYR A 357 -5.63 -15.63 -10.37
C TYR A 357 -4.21 -15.13 -10.19
N ASN A 358 -3.50 -14.88 -11.30
CA ASN A 358 -2.18 -14.25 -11.26
C ASN A 358 -2.26 -12.72 -11.03
N GLU A 359 -1.12 -12.05 -11.02
CA GLU A 359 -1.02 -10.59 -10.85
C GLU A 359 -1.78 -9.78 -11.91
N ASN A 360 -2.02 -10.36 -13.09
CA ASN A 360 -2.76 -9.73 -14.19
C ASN A 360 -4.25 -10.13 -14.21
N ASP A 361 -4.79 -10.66 -13.10
CA ASP A 361 -6.15 -11.18 -12.97
C ASP A 361 -6.50 -12.31 -13.98
N GLN A 362 -5.50 -13.01 -14.51
CA GLN A 362 -5.73 -14.18 -15.35
C GLN A 362 -5.97 -15.40 -14.45
N HIS A 363 -7.03 -16.15 -14.75
CA HIS A 363 -7.39 -17.35 -14.01
C HIS A 363 -6.28 -18.41 -14.11
N LEU A 364 -5.82 -18.89 -12.95
CA LEU A 364 -4.81 -19.94 -12.84
C LEU A 364 -5.47 -21.32 -12.70
N THR A 365 -6.31 -21.47 -11.69
CA THR A 365 -6.99 -22.72 -11.41
C THR A 365 -8.18 -22.49 -10.47
N THR A 366 -9.12 -23.45 -10.48
CA THR A 366 -10.19 -23.53 -9.51
C THR A 366 -10.07 -24.85 -8.75
N VAL A 367 -10.15 -24.79 -7.44
CA VAL A 367 -10.16 -25.93 -6.53
C VAL A 367 -11.55 -26.04 -5.94
N GLY A 368 -12.16 -27.22 -5.99
CA GLY A 368 -13.54 -27.41 -5.60
C GLY A 368 -14.53 -27.11 -6.73
N TYR A 369 -15.74 -26.71 -6.38
CA TYR A 369 -16.82 -26.51 -7.34
C TYR A 369 -16.79 -25.12 -7.97
N SER A 370 -16.91 -25.04 -9.30
CA SER A 370 -16.79 -23.80 -10.09
C SER A 370 -18.13 -23.07 -10.35
N GLY A 371 -19.21 -23.41 -9.70
CA GLY A 371 -20.54 -22.91 -10.02
C GLY A 371 -21.28 -22.30 -8.84
N GLY A 372 -20.85 -21.18 -8.30
CA GLY A 372 -21.49 -20.48 -7.19
C GLY A 372 -21.41 -18.97 -7.29
N LEU A 373 -22.10 -18.27 -6.40
CA LEU A 373 -22.03 -16.81 -6.29
C LEU A 373 -20.62 -16.35 -5.94
N TRP A 374 -20.18 -15.38 -6.68
CA TRP A 374 -18.87 -14.79 -6.59
C TRP A 374 -18.81 -13.69 -5.53
N ASN A 375 -17.94 -13.87 -4.53
CA ASN A 375 -17.51 -12.77 -3.69
C ASN A 375 -16.00 -12.66 -3.77
N GLY A 376 -15.52 -11.60 -4.38
CA GLY A 376 -14.11 -11.27 -4.34
C GLY A 376 -13.65 -11.09 -2.89
N ILE A 377 -12.60 -11.79 -2.49
CA ILE A 377 -11.96 -11.48 -1.21
C ILE A 377 -11.37 -10.10 -1.35
N PRO A 378 -11.60 -9.19 -0.39
CA PRO A 378 -10.98 -7.88 -0.44
C PRO A 378 -9.48 -8.08 -0.54
N LYS A 379 -8.90 -7.66 -1.66
CA LYS A 379 -7.46 -7.46 -1.74
C LYS A 379 -7.11 -6.48 -0.62
N GLY A 380 -6.10 -6.79 0.16
CA GLY A 380 -5.61 -5.85 1.17
C GLY A 380 -5.55 -4.49 0.55
N GLU A 381 -6.49 -3.68 0.85
CA GLU A 381 -6.82 -2.35 0.43
C GLU A 381 -6.22 -1.61 -0.75
N GLY A 382 -7.09 -0.80 -1.27
CA GLY A 382 -6.90 0.22 -2.28
C GLY A 382 -7.37 -0.28 -3.63
N SER A 383 -7.80 0.65 -4.43
CA SER A 383 -8.19 0.45 -5.82
C SER A 383 -7.09 -0.16 -6.70
N ASN A 384 -5.86 -0.27 -6.19
CA ASN A 384 -4.75 -0.92 -6.88
C ASN A 384 -4.65 -2.38 -6.47
N GLN A 385 -4.80 -3.21 -7.45
CA GLN A 385 -4.94 -4.65 -7.38
C GLN A 385 -3.81 -5.38 -6.66
N ASN A 386 -2.66 -4.75 -6.36
CA ASN A 386 -1.43 -5.41 -5.93
C ASN A 386 -0.75 -4.75 -4.74
N SER A 387 -1.50 -4.16 -3.78
CA SER A 387 -0.89 -3.59 -2.58
C SER A 387 -0.40 -4.65 -1.59
N HIS A 388 -0.97 -5.86 -1.62
CA HIS A 388 -0.64 -6.98 -0.74
C HIS A 388 -0.63 -8.29 -1.51
N HIS A 389 0.16 -9.25 -1.02
CA HIS A 389 0.18 -10.63 -1.50
C HIS A 389 -0.29 -11.59 -0.41
N LEU A 390 -0.84 -12.73 -0.83
CA LEU A 390 -1.32 -13.76 0.08
C LEU A 390 -0.14 -14.38 0.84
N SER A 391 -0.24 -14.42 2.17
CA SER A 391 0.79 -14.98 3.04
C SER A 391 0.36 -16.24 3.78
N TYR A 392 -0.96 -16.43 3.93
CA TYR A 392 -1.48 -17.47 4.79
C TYR A 392 -2.97 -17.74 4.54
N VAL A 393 -3.37 -19.00 4.67
CA VAL A 393 -4.78 -19.42 4.63
C VAL A 393 -5.10 -20.21 5.90
N ALA A 394 -6.09 -19.74 6.65
CA ALA A 394 -6.60 -20.40 7.85
C ALA A 394 -8.03 -20.87 7.64
N ALA A 395 -8.44 -21.91 8.37
CA ALA A 395 -9.80 -22.38 8.36
C ALA A 395 -10.23 -22.86 9.75
N LEU A 396 -11.50 -22.64 10.06
CA LEU A 396 -12.15 -23.14 11.28
C LEU A 396 -13.05 -24.32 10.95
N GLU A 397 -13.01 -25.32 11.81
CA GLU A 397 -13.96 -26.42 11.75
C GLU A 397 -15.33 -25.95 12.24
N THR A 398 -16.33 -26.15 11.42
CA THR A 398 -17.73 -25.84 11.76
C THR A 398 -18.60 -27.07 11.62
N GLN A 399 -19.70 -27.10 12.36
CA GLN A 399 -20.69 -28.16 12.24
C GLN A 399 -21.78 -27.71 11.26
N SER A 400 -22.01 -28.50 10.24
CA SER A 400 -23.10 -28.32 9.28
C SER A 400 -24.02 -29.53 9.29
N THR A 401 -25.22 -29.37 8.79
CA THR A 401 -26.12 -30.50 8.55
C THR A 401 -26.02 -30.93 7.10
N ALA A 402 -25.64 -32.18 6.88
CA ALA A 402 -25.64 -32.78 5.57
C ALA A 402 -26.71 -33.89 5.53
N GLY A 403 -27.48 -33.96 4.46
CA GLY A 403 -28.47 -35.01 4.27
C GLY A 403 -29.46 -34.70 3.17
N TRP A 404 -30.10 -35.77 2.67
CA TRP A 404 -31.29 -35.69 1.84
C TRP A 404 -32.53 -35.90 2.74
N TRP A 405 -33.48 -34.99 2.58
CA TRP A 405 -34.73 -35.13 3.31
C TRP A 405 -35.28 -36.58 3.14
N PRO A 406 -35.65 -37.30 4.21
CA PRO A 406 -35.79 -36.86 5.61
C PRO A 406 -34.54 -37.09 6.53
N TYR A 407 -33.40 -37.51 6.01
CA TYR A 407 -32.22 -37.86 6.81
C TYR A 407 -31.16 -36.74 6.76
N THR A 408 -31.00 -36.01 7.85
CA THR A 408 -29.94 -35.03 8.04
C THR A 408 -29.10 -35.42 9.25
N TYR A 409 -27.76 -35.42 9.09
CA TYR A 409 -26.85 -35.62 10.21
C TYR A 409 -25.84 -34.46 10.29
N PRO A 410 -25.36 -34.16 11.51
CA PRO A 410 -24.32 -33.18 11.68
C PRO A 410 -23.02 -33.67 11.05
N VAL A 411 -22.37 -32.81 10.31
CA VAL A 411 -21.07 -33.08 9.67
C VAL A 411 -20.10 -31.95 10.02
N ASN A 412 -18.95 -32.33 10.54
CA ASN A 412 -17.87 -31.36 10.74
C ASN A 412 -17.11 -31.14 9.44
N LEU A 413 -16.88 -29.89 9.10
CA LEU A 413 -16.16 -29.49 7.88
C LEU A 413 -15.39 -28.20 8.11
N LEU A 414 -14.42 -27.90 7.24
CA LEU A 414 -13.82 -26.56 7.20
C LEU A 414 -14.82 -25.59 6.57
N GLY A 415 -15.53 -24.84 7.41
CA GLY A 415 -16.67 -24.00 7.00
C GLY A 415 -16.40 -22.51 7.07
N GLU A 416 -15.40 -22.06 7.80
CA GLU A 416 -15.03 -20.64 7.93
C GLU A 416 -13.57 -20.45 7.53
N TRP A 417 -13.30 -19.43 6.70
CA TRP A 417 -12.02 -19.22 6.05
C TRP A 417 -11.52 -17.81 6.27
N GLY A 418 -10.26 -17.67 6.70
CA GLY A 418 -9.52 -16.45 6.86
C GLY A 418 -8.24 -16.45 6.04
N PHE A 419 -7.81 -15.27 5.60
CA PHE A 419 -6.63 -15.09 4.74
C PHE A 419 -5.73 -14.03 5.33
N GLY A 420 -4.44 -14.34 5.45
CA GLY A 420 -3.39 -13.40 5.82
C GLY A 420 -2.75 -12.78 4.59
N TRP A 421 -2.39 -11.49 4.68
CA TRP A 421 -1.83 -10.71 3.60
C TRP A 421 -0.65 -9.88 4.10
N LEU A 422 0.40 -9.82 3.32
CA LEU A 422 1.58 -8.99 3.56
C LEU A 422 1.69 -7.89 2.50
N HIS A 423 2.11 -6.70 2.92
CA HIS A 423 2.27 -5.55 2.03
C HIS A 423 3.36 -5.80 0.98
N ASN A 424 3.13 -5.43 -0.29
CA ASN A 424 4.05 -5.67 -1.41
C ASN A 424 5.39 -4.91 -1.30
N SER A 425 5.51 -3.93 -0.39
CA SER A 425 6.82 -3.34 -0.07
C SER A 425 7.76 -4.34 0.61
N LEU A 426 7.22 -5.40 1.22
CA LEU A 426 8.00 -6.47 1.82
C LEU A 426 8.44 -7.44 0.72
N THR A 427 9.71 -7.41 0.37
CA THR A 427 10.27 -8.38 -0.58
C THR A 427 10.45 -9.74 0.11
N LEU A 428 10.20 -10.82 -0.63
CA LEU A 428 10.39 -12.20 -0.12
C LEU A 428 11.85 -12.67 -0.22
N ASP A 429 12.78 -11.75 -0.46
CA ASP A 429 14.22 -11.93 -0.34
C ASP A 429 14.83 -10.75 0.47
N ASN A 430 16.08 -10.88 0.89
CA ASN A 430 16.82 -9.81 1.57
C ASN A 430 17.71 -9.04 0.59
N ARG A 431 17.23 -8.73 -0.61
CA ARG A 431 17.99 -7.96 -1.59
C ARG A 431 18.25 -6.55 -1.11
N ILE A 432 19.50 -6.12 -1.22
CA ILE A 432 19.93 -4.77 -0.86
C ILE A 432 19.99 -3.93 -2.12
N ALA A 433 19.34 -2.77 -2.10
CA ALA A 433 19.37 -1.82 -3.21
C ALA A 433 20.76 -1.19 -3.35
N THR A 434 21.17 -0.94 -4.59
CA THR A 434 22.47 -0.37 -4.92
C THR A 434 22.50 1.17 -4.84
N ASP A 435 21.33 1.79 -4.90
CA ASP A 435 21.12 3.23 -4.97
C ASP A 435 20.44 3.79 -3.70
N LYS A 436 19.56 3.02 -3.06
CA LYS A 436 18.69 3.45 -1.96
C LYS A 436 19.15 2.93 -0.61
N ILE A 437 18.80 3.62 0.45
CA ILE A 437 18.92 3.05 1.79
C ILE A 437 17.91 1.89 1.88
N THR A 438 18.38 0.68 2.15
CA THR A 438 17.52 -0.48 2.29
C THR A 438 17.25 -0.76 3.77
N GLN A 439 15.99 -0.80 4.17
CA GLN A 439 15.56 -1.22 5.49
C GLN A 439 15.15 -2.69 5.46
N ILE A 440 15.79 -3.53 6.22
CA ILE A 440 15.46 -4.94 6.41
C ILE A 440 14.84 -5.10 7.81
N PRO A 441 13.53 -5.38 7.93
CA PRO A 441 12.90 -5.68 9.20
C PRO A 441 13.59 -6.81 9.95
N ALA A 442 13.73 -6.69 11.27
CA ALA A 442 14.41 -7.71 12.06
C ALA A 442 13.76 -9.10 11.93
N VAL A 443 12.47 -9.14 11.73
CA VAL A 443 11.70 -10.38 11.53
C VAL A 443 11.93 -11.07 10.18
N LYS A 444 12.71 -10.47 9.26
CA LYS A 444 13.14 -11.11 8.00
C LYS A 444 14.37 -12.01 8.16
N ALA A 445 14.81 -12.28 9.39
CA ALA A 445 15.79 -13.33 9.65
C ALA A 445 15.22 -14.69 9.21
N PHE A 446 16.07 -15.51 8.58
CA PHE A 446 15.64 -16.89 8.24
C PHE A 446 15.66 -17.80 9.48
N LYS A 447 16.41 -17.42 10.51
CA LYS A 447 16.52 -18.18 11.74
C LYS A 447 16.76 -17.28 12.95
N LEU A 448 16.03 -17.56 14.01
CA LEU A 448 16.27 -17.06 15.37
C LEU A 448 16.74 -18.22 16.21
N THR A 449 17.93 -18.09 16.81
CA THR A 449 18.49 -19.11 17.70
C THR A 449 18.57 -18.53 19.12
N PRO A 450 17.57 -18.82 19.97
CA PRO A 450 17.56 -18.36 21.36
C PRO A 450 18.47 -19.23 22.22
N TYR A 451 19.19 -18.61 23.14
CA TYR A 451 19.85 -19.33 24.23
C TYR A 451 19.01 -19.36 25.51
N ASN A 452 17.94 -18.58 25.55
CA ASN A 452 16.96 -18.56 26.62
C ASN A 452 15.56 -18.20 26.10
N ASN A 453 14.52 -18.41 26.92
CA ASN A 453 13.12 -18.15 26.56
C ASN A 453 12.77 -16.64 26.40
N ASN A 454 13.67 -15.74 26.77
CA ASN A 454 13.46 -14.29 26.63
C ASN A 454 13.83 -13.78 25.23
N THR A 455 14.49 -14.60 24.41
CA THR A 455 14.75 -14.28 23.01
C THR A 455 13.62 -14.83 22.15
N LYS A 456 12.82 -13.92 21.55
CA LYS A 456 11.59 -14.26 20.79
C LYS A 456 11.17 -13.13 19.87
N VAL A 457 10.25 -13.45 18.96
CA VAL A 457 9.51 -12.43 18.23
C VAL A 457 8.45 -11.84 19.16
N ILE A 458 8.27 -10.54 19.12
CA ILE A 458 7.26 -9.81 19.89
C ILE A 458 6.46 -8.89 18.97
N LYS A 459 5.22 -8.59 19.36
CA LYS A 459 4.39 -7.62 18.65
C LYS A 459 5.02 -6.23 18.73
N GLY A 460 5.18 -5.59 17.59
CA GLY A 460 5.65 -4.21 17.53
C GLY A 460 4.59 -3.20 17.96
N PRO A 461 4.98 -2.04 18.51
CA PRO A 461 4.09 -0.91 18.64
C PRO A 461 3.62 -0.46 17.24
N GLY A 462 2.48 0.21 17.14
CA GLY A 462 1.90 0.64 15.87
C GLY A 462 2.84 1.44 14.96
N SER A 463 3.92 2.00 15.51
CA SER A 463 4.89 2.84 14.81
C SER A 463 6.03 2.12 14.10
N THR A 464 6.12 0.78 14.16
CA THR A 464 7.28 0.03 13.63
C THR A 464 7.05 -0.67 12.29
N GLY A 465 5.84 -0.69 11.78
CA GLY A 465 5.51 -1.34 10.50
C GLY A 465 5.43 -2.87 10.57
N GLY A 466 5.60 -3.49 11.74
CA GLY A 466 5.50 -4.93 11.96
C GLY A 466 6.04 -5.37 13.29
N ASP A 467 6.23 -6.69 13.42
CA ASP A 467 6.77 -7.33 14.61
C ASP A 467 8.27 -7.04 14.80
N LEU A 468 8.76 -7.28 16.01
CA LEU A 468 10.10 -6.99 16.46
C LEU A 468 10.79 -8.25 16.99
N ILE A 469 12.11 -8.18 17.12
CA ILE A 469 12.88 -9.22 17.79
C ILE A 469 13.33 -8.72 19.16
N GLN A 470 12.87 -9.39 20.20
CA GLN A 470 13.44 -9.28 21.54
C GLN A 470 14.64 -10.24 21.63
N LEU A 471 15.84 -9.71 21.59
CA LEU A 471 17.10 -10.45 21.62
C LEU A 471 17.78 -10.30 22.98
N ALA A 472 17.43 -11.17 23.93
CA ALA A 472 18.02 -11.16 25.27
C ALA A 472 19.34 -11.97 25.32
N SER A 473 19.37 -13.12 24.62
CA SER A 473 20.57 -13.96 24.50
C SER A 473 20.37 -14.90 23.30
N GLY A 474 21.37 -14.98 22.44
CA GLY A 474 21.27 -15.73 21.18
C GLY A 474 21.54 -14.86 19.97
N PHE A 475 21.16 -15.33 18.80
CA PHE A 475 21.46 -14.63 17.56
C PHE A 475 20.39 -14.78 16.48
N LEU A 476 20.36 -13.80 15.60
CA LEU A 476 19.59 -13.75 14.38
C LEU A 476 20.46 -14.04 13.16
N GLN A 477 19.94 -14.75 12.19
CA GLN A 477 20.64 -15.08 10.96
C GLN A 477 19.85 -14.60 9.74
N TYR A 478 20.50 -13.81 8.89
CA TYR A 478 19.96 -13.31 7.63
C TYR A 478 20.76 -13.87 6.48
N SER A 479 20.09 -14.35 5.45
CA SER A 479 20.69 -14.73 4.18
C SER A 479 20.40 -13.65 3.15
N PHE A 480 21.41 -13.20 2.46
CA PHE A 480 21.33 -12.21 1.39
C PHE A 480 21.71 -12.87 0.06
N PRO A 481 20.92 -12.67 -1.00
CA PRO A 481 21.28 -13.16 -2.31
C PRO A 481 22.54 -12.46 -2.85
N SER A 482 23.10 -13.01 -3.92
CA SER A 482 24.23 -12.38 -4.60
C SER A 482 23.93 -10.93 -4.94
N THR A 483 24.84 -10.03 -4.56
CA THR A 483 24.74 -8.59 -4.82
C THR A 483 25.98 -8.14 -5.61
N ASP A 484 25.90 -6.97 -6.22
CA ASP A 484 27.07 -6.34 -6.83
C ASP A 484 28.15 -6.05 -5.79
N ASN A 485 29.39 -5.95 -6.24
CA ASN A 485 30.53 -5.60 -5.39
C ASN A 485 30.43 -4.15 -4.90
N ARG A 486 29.85 -3.95 -3.69
CA ARG A 486 29.56 -2.64 -3.13
C ARG A 486 29.83 -2.55 -1.64
N GLN A 487 29.94 -1.32 -1.19
CA GLN A 487 30.13 -0.99 0.21
C GLN A 487 28.87 -0.36 0.79
N TYR A 488 28.48 -0.82 1.95
CA TYR A 488 27.36 -0.30 2.72
C TYR A 488 27.77 0.03 4.15
N ARG A 489 27.32 1.19 4.63
CA ARG A 489 27.35 1.51 6.05
C ARG A 489 26.14 0.91 6.73
N ILE A 490 26.32 0.30 7.89
CA ILE A 490 25.27 -0.43 8.61
C ILE A 490 24.77 0.40 9.79
N ARG A 491 23.45 0.56 9.87
CA ARG A 491 22.76 1.12 11.03
C ARG A 491 21.74 0.12 11.57
N ILE A 492 21.42 0.23 12.84
CA ILE A 492 20.42 -0.62 13.51
C ILE A 492 19.44 0.28 14.24
N ARG A 493 18.15 0.11 13.96
CA ARG A 493 17.09 0.71 14.76
C ARG A 493 16.67 -0.26 15.84
N TYR A 494 16.78 0.17 17.10
CA TYR A 494 16.58 -0.69 18.26
C TYR A 494 16.03 0.09 19.46
N ALA A 495 15.53 -0.65 20.46
CA ALA A 495 15.24 -0.16 21.79
C ALA A 495 15.91 -1.04 22.84
N SER A 496 16.38 -0.46 23.95
CA SER A 496 16.95 -1.21 25.08
C SER A 496 16.82 -0.42 26.37
N ALA A 497 16.36 -1.09 27.42
CA ALA A 497 16.30 -0.51 28.77
C ALA A 497 17.66 -0.53 29.48
N ASP A 498 18.53 -1.46 29.12
CA ASP A 498 19.81 -1.71 29.82
C ASP A 498 21.02 -1.36 28.96
N GLY A 499 20.86 -1.32 27.64
CA GLY A 499 21.95 -1.38 26.69
C GLY A 499 22.56 -2.80 26.62
N SER A 500 23.33 -3.12 25.58
CA SER A 500 24.01 -4.40 25.45
C SER A 500 25.10 -4.35 24.39
N ALA A 501 25.97 -5.37 24.40
CA ALA A 501 26.98 -5.57 23.36
C ALA A 501 26.43 -6.47 22.25
N LEU A 502 26.38 -5.93 21.02
CA LEU A 502 25.95 -6.63 19.82
C LEU A 502 27.17 -6.94 18.94
N ARG A 503 27.31 -8.19 18.53
CA ARG A 503 28.29 -8.61 17.55
C ARG A 503 27.64 -8.84 16.21
N LEU A 504 28.17 -8.18 15.17
CA LEU A 504 27.81 -8.38 13.77
C LEU A 504 28.83 -9.30 13.12
N ARG A 505 28.40 -10.43 12.58
CA ARG A 505 29.23 -11.36 11.83
C ARG A 505 28.73 -11.46 10.38
N GLN A 506 29.61 -11.21 9.44
CA GLN A 506 29.37 -11.42 8.03
C GLN A 506 30.11 -12.67 7.56
N TRP A 507 29.37 -13.62 6.97
CA TRP A 507 29.90 -14.84 6.39
C TRP A 507 29.86 -14.75 4.87
N ILE A 508 31.00 -14.88 4.21
CA ILE A 508 31.13 -14.95 2.74
C ILE A 508 31.89 -16.23 2.42
N GLY A 509 31.21 -17.22 1.86
CA GLY A 509 31.78 -18.56 1.70
C GLY A 509 32.26 -19.11 3.05
N ASN A 510 33.55 -19.46 3.15
CA ASN A 510 34.16 -19.95 4.38
C ASN A 510 34.81 -18.84 5.24
N GLY A 511 34.79 -17.59 4.77
CA GLY A 511 35.36 -16.44 5.49
C GLY A 511 34.34 -15.78 6.44
N VAL A 512 34.83 -15.34 7.60
CA VAL A 512 34.05 -14.55 8.56
C VAL A 512 34.73 -13.23 8.86
N SER A 513 33.94 -12.17 8.86
CA SER A 513 34.36 -10.86 9.36
C SER A 513 33.38 -10.42 10.43
N ASP A 514 33.87 -10.06 11.62
CA ASP A 514 33.01 -9.62 12.71
C ASP A 514 33.42 -8.26 13.28
N SER A 515 32.49 -7.65 14.01
CA SER A 515 32.69 -6.42 14.78
C SER A 515 31.74 -6.41 15.97
N THR A 516 32.20 -5.87 17.08
CA THR A 516 31.40 -5.74 18.30
C THR A 516 31.10 -4.28 18.57
N HIS A 517 29.85 -3.99 18.94
CA HIS A 517 29.33 -2.66 19.18
C HIS A 517 28.57 -2.60 20.48
N ASN A 518 28.85 -1.60 21.31
CA ASN A 518 28.11 -1.36 22.54
C ASN A 518 26.91 -0.46 22.23
N LEU A 519 25.72 -1.03 22.21
CA LEU A 519 24.47 -0.33 22.00
C LEU A 519 24.01 0.26 23.35
N PRO A 520 23.91 1.59 23.49
CA PRO A 520 23.50 2.21 24.72
C PRO A 520 22.01 1.98 25.04
N LYS A 521 21.67 2.22 26.30
CA LYS A 521 20.29 2.33 26.77
C LYS A 521 19.54 3.44 26.01
N THR A 522 18.30 3.17 25.59
CA THR A 522 17.47 4.12 24.84
C THR A 522 16.26 4.63 25.62
N TYR A 523 15.81 3.89 26.63
CA TYR A 523 14.70 4.27 27.52
C TYR A 523 14.90 3.69 28.92
N SER A 524 14.12 4.15 29.89
CA SER A 524 14.31 3.72 31.29
C SER A 524 13.36 2.59 31.68
N SER A 525 12.09 2.70 31.34
CA SER A 525 11.04 1.72 31.67
C SER A 525 9.76 2.06 30.91
N GLY A 526 8.77 1.17 30.96
CA GLY A 526 7.47 1.36 30.37
C GLY A 526 7.31 0.64 29.01
N PRO A 527 6.17 0.85 28.36
CA PRO A 527 5.88 0.22 27.08
C PRO A 527 6.76 0.78 25.95
N LEU A 528 6.92 -0.01 24.90
CA LEU A 528 7.58 0.44 23.69
C LEU A 528 6.71 1.50 22.98
N THR A 529 7.31 2.65 22.72
CA THR A 529 6.70 3.75 21.98
C THR A 529 7.65 4.23 20.89
N TYR A 530 7.22 5.16 20.05
CA TYR A 530 8.11 5.76 19.05
C TYR A 530 9.42 6.28 19.66
N ASN A 531 9.33 6.96 20.81
CA ASN A 531 10.46 7.60 21.49
C ASN A 531 11.41 6.63 22.19
N THR A 532 11.05 5.37 22.35
CA THR A 532 11.94 4.36 22.96
C THR A 532 12.99 3.84 22.00
N PHE A 533 12.80 4.04 20.68
CA PHE A 533 13.73 3.57 19.66
C PHE A 533 14.79 4.62 19.32
N ALA A 534 16.01 4.14 19.14
CA ALA A 534 17.13 4.90 18.61
C ALA A 534 17.72 4.23 17.38
N ILE A 535 18.43 5.00 16.57
CA ILE A 535 19.23 4.50 15.47
C ILE A 535 20.69 4.51 15.91
N PHE A 536 21.31 3.34 15.92
CA PHE A 536 22.73 3.16 16.20
C PHE A 536 23.50 2.98 14.89
N ASP A 537 24.44 3.88 14.64
CA ASP A 537 25.36 3.76 13.53
C ASP A 537 26.56 2.94 13.98
N THR A 538 26.76 1.79 13.37
CA THR A 538 27.85 0.90 13.74
C THR A 538 29.23 1.41 13.30
N GLY A 539 29.27 2.39 12.40
CA GLY A 539 30.50 2.81 11.72
C GLY A 539 31.12 1.73 10.82
N ARG A 540 30.54 0.52 10.82
CA ARG A 540 31.02 -0.59 10.00
C ARG A 540 30.68 -0.36 8.54
N ILE A 541 31.70 -0.48 7.69
CA ILE A 541 31.55 -0.59 6.25
C ILE A 541 31.62 -2.08 5.91
N MET A 542 30.56 -2.58 5.31
CA MET A 542 30.43 -3.95 4.85
C MET A 542 30.57 -4.01 3.33
N GLN A 543 31.45 -4.89 2.85
CA GLN A 543 31.63 -5.16 1.43
C GLN A 543 30.76 -6.34 1.02
N THR A 544 29.98 -6.21 -0.07
CA THR A 544 29.18 -7.29 -0.64
C THR A 544 29.74 -7.69 -2.00
N THR A 545 30.12 -8.95 -2.18
CA THR A 545 30.71 -9.46 -3.43
C THR A 545 30.01 -10.69 -3.98
N SER A 546 29.25 -11.39 -3.15
CA SER A 546 28.51 -12.61 -3.44
C SER A 546 27.39 -12.78 -2.43
N SER A 547 26.61 -13.84 -2.53
CA SER A 547 25.67 -14.19 -1.47
C SER A 547 26.41 -14.31 -0.12
N PHE A 548 25.80 -13.79 0.95
CA PHE A 548 26.40 -13.80 2.27
C PHE A 548 25.34 -13.97 3.34
N GLU A 549 25.78 -14.35 4.54
CA GLU A 549 24.95 -14.30 5.75
C GLU A 549 25.41 -13.16 6.67
N LEU A 550 24.46 -12.53 7.32
CA LEU A 550 24.70 -11.58 8.41
C LEU A 550 24.06 -12.11 9.69
N TRP A 551 24.86 -12.24 10.73
CA TRP A 551 24.39 -12.67 12.04
C TRP A 551 24.49 -11.51 13.03
N LEU A 552 23.41 -11.32 13.77
CA LEU A 552 23.33 -10.38 14.90
C LEU A 552 23.30 -11.18 16.19
N ASP A 553 24.38 -11.12 16.97
CA ASP A 553 24.59 -11.92 18.17
C ASP A 553 24.64 -10.99 19.39
N ASN A 554 23.68 -11.11 20.30
CA ASN A 554 23.72 -10.40 21.58
C ASN A 554 24.69 -11.11 22.54
N ILE A 555 25.85 -10.52 22.70
CA ILE A 555 26.93 -11.04 23.55
C ILE A 555 27.04 -10.32 24.89
N GLY A 556 26.23 -9.31 25.14
CA GLY A 556 26.10 -8.62 26.41
C GLY A 556 25.02 -9.23 27.30
N SER A 557 24.80 -8.64 28.46
CA SER A 557 23.82 -9.10 29.45
C SER A 557 22.43 -8.42 29.31
N GLY A 558 22.34 -7.31 28.58
CA GLY A 558 21.12 -6.57 28.42
C GLY A 558 20.26 -7.10 27.27
N THR A 559 19.00 -6.72 27.23
CA THR A 559 18.07 -7.08 26.17
C THR A 559 18.02 -5.99 25.10
N LEU A 560 18.20 -6.39 23.85
CA LEU A 560 18.01 -5.54 22.67
C LEU A 560 16.69 -5.88 21.99
N ILE A 561 15.88 -4.88 21.71
CA ILE A 561 14.66 -5.02 20.90
C ILE A 561 14.98 -4.43 19.55
N ILE A 562 15.14 -5.28 18.53
CA ILE A 562 15.59 -4.88 17.20
C ILE A 562 14.39 -4.73 16.29
N ASP A 563 14.25 -3.54 15.68
CA ASP A 563 13.23 -3.22 14.70
C ASP A 563 13.72 -3.54 13.27
N LYS A 564 14.84 -2.98 12.87
CA LYS A 564 15.39 -3.16 11.51
C LYS A 564 16.89 -2.91 11.43
N ILE A 565 17.48 -3.45 10.37
CA ILE A 565 18.83 -3.17 9.93
C ILE A 565 18.74 -2.27 8.69
N GLU A 566 19.57 -1.26 8.60
CA GLU A 566 19.65 -0.36 7.46
C GLU A 566 21.00 -0.49 6.75
N PHE A 567 20.95 -0.65 5.45
CA PHE A 567 22.10 -0.69 4.56
C PHE A 567 22.12 0.63 3.76
N ILE A 568 23.14 1.45 4.03
CA ILE A 568 23.32 2.75 3.38
C ILE A 568 24.43 2.58 2.33
N PRO A 569 24.13 2.69 1.05
CA PRO A 569 25.14 2.53 0.00
C PRO A 569 26.18 3.67 0.10
N ILE A 570 27.46 3.29 0.04
CA ILE A 570 28.58 4.22 -0.10
C ILE A 570 28.83 4.34 -1.60
N ASN A 571 28.83 5.54 -2.13
CA ASN A 571 28.87 5.80 -3.59
C ASN A 571 27.72 5.06 -4.30
N PRO A 572 26.47 5.47 -4.05
CA PRO A 572 25.34 4.90 -4.77
C PRO A 572 25.57 5.03 -6.28
N ILE A 573 25.22 4.01 -7.08
CA ILE A 573 25.16 4.20 -8.52
C ILE A 573 24.09 5.27 -8.77
N GLU A 574 24.44 6.28 -9.56
CA GLU A 574 23.42 7.12 -10.16
C GLU A 574 22.49 6.19 -10.95
N SER A 575 21.30 5.94 -10.43
CA SER A 575 20.23 5.46 -11.27
C SER A 575 20.13 6.45 -12.44
N PRO A 576 19.92 6.01 -13.68
CA PRO A 576 19.54 6.95 -14.74
C PRO A 576 18.47 7.86 -14.14
N PRO A 577 18.60 9.20 -14.25
CA PRO A 577 17.61 10.09 -13.69
C PRO A 577 16.24 9.59 -14.11
N GLU A 578 15.32 9.45 -13.16
CA GLU A 578 13.95 9.10 -13.51
C GLU A 578 13.55 9.98 -14.68
N PRO A 579 12.99 9.43 -15.76
CA PRO A 579 12.65 10.22 -16.93
C PRO A 579 11.80 11.39 -16.46
N LYS A 580 12.35 12.60 -16.56
CA LYS A 580 11.56 13.79 -16.25
C LYS A 580 10.44 13.86 -17.26
N PRO A 581 9.21 14.12 -16.83
CA PRO A 581 8.13 14.33 -17.77
C PRO A 581 8.49 15.50 -18.69
N PRO A 582 8.54 15.31 -20.01
CA PRO A 582 8.82 16.39 -20.97
C PRO A 582 7.75 17.51 -20.92
N VAL A 583 6.55 17.16 -20.44
CA VAL A 583 5.45 18.06 -20.15
C VAL A 583 5.01 17.83 -18.71
N LEU A 584 4.76 18.88 -17.94
CA LEU A 584 4.30 18.75 -16.55
C LEU A 584 2.99 17.97 -16.50
N PRO A 585 2.82 17.02 -15.59
CA PRO A 585 1.53 16.38 -15.34
C PRO A 585 0.48 17.44 -14.96
N GLY A 586 -0.78 17.19 -15.34
CA GLY A 586 -1.89 18.11 -15.05
C GLY A 586 -2.99 18.04 -16.09
N THR A 587 -4.00 18.90 -15.95
CA THR A 587 -5.16 18.96 -16.85
C THR A 587 -4.90 19.90 -18.03
N TYR A 588 -5.18 19.41 -19.23
CA TYR A 588 -4.93 20.12 -20.47
C TYR A 588 -6.13 20.08 -21.43
N GLN A 589 -6.23 21.09 -22.26
CA GLN A 589 -6.88 20.99 -23.55
C GLN A 589 -5.83 20.69 -24.62
N ILE A 590 -6.09 19.72 -25.48
CA ILE A 590 -5.21 19.31 -26.58
C ILE A 590 -5.79 19.94 -27.85
N ILE A 591 -5.14 21.02 -28.32
CA ILE A 591 -5.63 21.89 -29.41
C ILE A 591 -4.94 21.50 -30.71
N SER A 592 -5.70 21.28 -31.79
CA SER A 592 -5.15 20.94 -33.10
C SER A 592 -4.45 22.12 -33.76
N ALA A 593 -3.29 21.89 -34.37
CA ALA A 593 -2.56 22.86 -35.19
C ALA A 593 -3.22 23.18 -36.55
N LEU A 594 -4.26 22.42 -36.93
CA LEU A 594 -4.97 22.64 -38.20
C LEU A 594 -5.69 23.99 -38.23
N ASN A 595 -6.27 24.40 -37.09
CA ASN A 595 -7.00 25.66 -36.99
C ASN A 595 -6.78 26.43 -35.68
N ASN A 596 -6.02 25.87 -34.74
CA ASN A 596 -5.70 26.46 -33.42
C ASN A 596 -6.93 26.82 -32.55
N SER A 597 -8.07 26.20 -32.81
CA SER A 597 -9.33 26.47 -32.10
C SER A 597 -10.11 25.21 -31.75
N SER A 598 -9.98 24.15 -32.53
CA SER A 598 -10.61 22.85 -32.24
C SER A 598 -9.74 22.00 -31.31
N VAL A 599 -10.38 21.23 -30.44
CA VAL A 599 -9.75 20.43 -29.39
C VAL A 599 -10.04 18.95 -29.58
N VAL A 600 -9.19 18.11 -29.02
CA VAL A 600 -9.42 16.67 -28.90
C VAL A 600 -10.56 16.46 -27.91
N ASP A 601 -11.63 15.83 -28.36
CA ASP A 601 -12.92 15.67 -27.68
C ASP A 601 -13.27 14.19 -27.59
N MET A 602 -13.78 13.74 -26.46
CA MET A 602 -14.38 12.43 -26.33
C MET A 602 -15.88 12.53 -26.50
N ASP A 603 -16.44 11.89 -27.53
CA ASP A 603 -17.89 11.78 -27.66
C ASP A 603 -18.50 11.09 -26.42
N PRO A 604 -19.45 11.73 -25.71
CA PRO A 604 -19.95 11.20 -24.44
C PRO A 604 -20.71 9.87 -24.59
N THR A 605 -21.22 9.56 -25.77
CA THR A 605 -22.03 8.36 -26.02
C THR A 605 -21.17 7.19 -26.52
N SER A 606 -20.46 7.40 -27.64
CA SER A 606 -19.69 6.36 -28.30
C SER A 606 -18.30 6.14 -27.66
N LYS A 607 -17.80 7.10 -26.86
CA LYS A 607 -16.43 7.18 -26.35
C LYS A 607 -15.37 7.32 -27.46
N ASN A 608 -15.79 7.54 -28.71
CA ASN A 608 -14.85 7.83 -29.78
C ASN A 608 -14.14 9.16 -29.52
N VAL A 609 -12.89 9.25 -29.92
CA VAL A 609 -12.12 10.49 -29.83
C VAL A 609 -12.17 11.20 -31.18
N GLN A 610 -12.51 12.45 -31.17
CA GLN A 610 -12.79 13.27 -32.33
C GLN A 610 -12.23 14.69 -32.18
N LEU A 611 -12.15 15.43 -33.25
CA LEU A 611 -11.88 16.87 -33.22
C LEU A 611 -13.22 17.62 -33.09
N TYR A 612 -13.29 18.58 -32.16
CA TYR A 612 -14.49 19.37 -31.94
C TYR A 612 -14.19 20.81 -31.56
N GLY A 613 -15.12 21.74 -31.84
CA GLY A 613 -15.02 23.11 -31.39
C GLY A 613 -14.90 23.19 -29.89
N ASN A 614 -14.01 24.08 -29.37
CA ASN A 614 -13.74 24.20 -27.93
C ASN A 614 -14.94 24.79 -27.19
N GLY A 615 -15.70 23.94 -26.51
CA GLY A 615 -16.81 24.27 -25.62
C GLY A 615 -16.44 24.29 -24.15
N ASN A 616 -15.16 24.05 -23.83
CA ASN A 616 -14.62 23.98 -22.46
C ASN A 616 -15.31 22.93 -21.55
N ALA A 617 -15.96 21.93 -22.14
CA ALA A 617 -16.61 20.84 -21.43
C ALA A 617 -15.58 19.83 -20.89
N ASN A 618 -15.93 19.04 -19.88
CA ASN A 618 -15.00 18.09 -19.25
C ASN A 618 -14.56 16.95 -20.19
N ASN A 619 -15.39 16.55 -21.17
CA ASN A 619 -15.01 15.59 -22.21
C ASN A 619 -13.95 16.13 -23.20
N GLN A 620 -13.63 17.42 -23.15
CA GLN A 620 -12.60 18.12 -23.93
C GLN A 620 -11.33 18.42 -23.11
N LYS A 621 -11.28 17.93 -21.87
CA LYS A 621 -10.17 18.13 -20.95
C LYS A 621 -9.54 16.79 -20.64
N TRP A 622 -8.22 16.76 -20.65
CA TRP A 622 -7.44 15.56 -20.50
C TRP A 622 -6.40 15.73 -19.44
N GLU A 623 -6.33 14.82 -18.48
CA GLU A 623 -5.27 14.80 -17.48
C GLU A 623 -4.09 13.99 -18.02
N LEU A 624 -2.92 14.61 -18.06
CA LEU A 624 -1.66 13.97 -18.43
C LEU A 624 -1.02 13.38 -17.19
N VAL A 625 -1.03 12.06 -17.06
CA VAL A 625 -0.44 11.32 -15.94
C VAL A 625 0.84 10.66 -16.41
N PHE A 626 1.98 11.18 -15.96
CA PHE A 626 3.28 10.60 -16.34
C PHE A 626 3.59 9.34 -15.54
N ASP A 627 3.95 8.27 -16.22
CA ASP A 627 4.45 7.04 -15.62
C ASP A 627 5.98 6.94 -15.87
N PRO A 628 6.79 7.17 -14.82
CA PRO A 628 8.25 7.10 -14.96
C PRO A 628 8.76 5.73 -15.40
N SER A 629 8.09 4.65 -14.99
CA SER A 629 8.47 3.28 -15.35
C SER A 629 8.28 3.01 -16.82
N GLN A 630 7.31 3.69 -17.43
CA GLN A 630 6.99 3.59 -18.85
C GLN A 630 7.69 4.68 -19.69
N GLY A 631 8.15 5.79 -19.05
CA GLY A 631 8.67 6.97 -19.72
C GLY A 631 7.64 7.63 -20.64
N ALA A 632 6.35 7.56 -20.31
CA ALA A 632 5.23 7.95 -21.14
C ALA A 632 4.04 8.40 -20.28
N TYR A 633 3.05 9.00 -20.91
CA TYR A 633 1.82 9.50 -20.26
C TYR A 633 0.65 8.57 -20.51
N GLN A 634 -0.17 8.38 -19.50
CA GLN A 634 -1.58 8.08 -19.68
C GLN A 634 -2.34 9.40 -19.80
N VAL A 635 -3.32 9.46 -20.72
CA VAL A 635 -4.08 10.66 -21.04
C VAL A 635 -5.53 10.37 -20.66
N GLU A 636 -5.91 10.75 -19.42
CA GLU A 636 -7.20 10.46 -18.80
C GLU A 636 -8.25 11.52 -19.19
N ASN A 637 -9.49 11.12 -19.45
CA ASN A 637 -10.54 12.07 -19.80
C ASN A 637 -11.22 12.63 -18.54
N LEU A 638 -11.30 13.96 -18.40
CA LEU A 638 -11.84 14.60 -17.19
C LEU A 638 -13.36 14.37 -16.98
N ALA A 639 -14.12 14.03 -18.01
CA ALA A 639 -15.52 13.63 -17.84
C ALA A 639 -15.68 12.24 -17.22
N ASN A 640 -14.68 11.38 -17.37
CA ASN A 640 -14.58 10.07 -16.73
C ASN A 640 -13.11 9.64 -16.69
N THR A 641 -12.47 9.81 -15.56
CA THR A 641 -11.04 9.55 -15.36
C THR A 641 -10.67 8.06 -15.37
N SER A 642 -11.64 7.16 -15.35
CA SER A 642 -11.38 5.73 -15.60
C SER A 642 -11.12 5.41 -17.07
N LEU A 643 -11.36 6.38 -17.98
CA LEU A 643 -11.17 6.24 -19.42
C LEU A 643 -9.91 6.99 -19.86
N VAL A 644 -9.03 6.29 -20.57
CA VAL A 644 -7.77 6.83 -21.09
C VAL A 644 -7.76 6.80 -22.61
N LEU A 645 -7.04 7.75 -23.22
CA LEU A 645 -6.81 7.82 -24.65
C LEU A 645 -6.13 6.53 -25.14
N THR A 646 -6.79 5.76 -25.97
CA THR A 646 -6.39 4.39 -26.32
C THR A 646 -6.39 4.19 -27.84
N TRP A 647 -5.30 3.72 -28.41
CA TRP A 647 -5.30 3.21 -29.77
C TRP A 647 -5.99 1.84 -29.84
N GLN A 648 -7.07 1.76 -30.61
CA GLN A 648 -7.85 0.54 -30.77
C GLN A 648 -7.29 -0.39 -31.84
N VAL A 649 -6.20 -1.07 -31.51
CA VAL A 649 -5.43 -1.93 -32.45
C VAL A 649 -6.32 -2.93 -33.20
N MET A 650 -7.32 -3.50 -32.54
CA MET A 650 -8.27 -4.45 -33.14
C MET A 650 -9.28 -3.78 -34.09
N GLN A 651 -9.42 -2.46 -34.04
CA GLN A 651 -10.26 -1.65 -34.89
C GLN A 651 -9.46 -0.82 -35.91
N GLY A 652 -8.23 -1.26 -36.20
CA GLY A 652 -7.33 -0.61 -37.14
C GLY A 652 -6.59 0.59 -36.53
N LEU A 653 -6.85 1.79 -37.04
CA LEU A 653 -6.12 3.00 -36.65
C LEU A 653 -6.90 3.89 -35.67
N ASN A 654 -8.11 3.52 -35.29
CA ASN A 654 -8.98 4.34 -34.49
C ASN A 654 -8.46 4.58 -33.08
N VAL A 655 -8.76 5.75 -32.53
CA VAL A 655 -8.50 6.12 -31.14
C VAL A 655 -9.82 6.39 -30.42
N ASN A 656 -9.99 5.78 -29.25
CA ASN A 656 -11.14 6.08 -28.39
C ASN A 656 -10.69 6.26 -26.92
N ALA A 657 -11.61 6.65 -26.06
CA ALA A 657 -11.40 6.61 -24.62
C ALA A 657 -11.89 5.25 -24.08
N ALA A 658 -10.96 4.44 -23.55
CA ALA A 658 -11.23 3.09 -23.05
C ALA A 658 -10.80 2.93 -21.59
N PRO A 659 -11.34 1.94 -20.85
CA PRO A 659 -10.91 1.65 -19.50
C PRO A 659 -9.38 1.47 -19.40
N ASN A 660 -8.80 2.06 -18.36
CA ASN A 660 -7.35 1.97 -18.14
C ASN A 660 -6.95 0.56 -17.74
N LEU A 661 -6.24 -0.13 -18.61
CA LEU A 661 -5.70 -1.49 -18.42
C LEU A 661 -4.16 -1.50 -18.31
N GLY A 662 -3.50 -0.35 -18.44
CA GLY A 662 -2.04 -0.25 -18.42
C GLY A 662 -1.33 -0.84 -19.63
N ASN A 663 -2.04 -1.08 -20.73
CA ASN A 663 -1.48 -1.67 -21.94
C ASN A 663 -0.66 -0.65 -22.75
N PRO A 664 0.36 -1.09 -23.53
CA PRO A 664 1.22 -0.18 -24.30
C PRO A 664 0.47 0.78 -25.24
N GLU A 665 -0.67 0.40 -25.81
CA GLU A 665 -1.54 1.23 -26.63
C GLU A 665 -2.23 2.38 -25.89
N GLN A 666 -2.15 2.40 -24.58
CA GLN A 666 -2.72 3.43 -23.69
C GLN A 666 -1.69 4.45 -23.21
N TYR A 667 -0.43 4.27 -23.60
CA TYR A 667 0.66 5.17 -23.24
C TYR A 667 1.12 6.02 -24.42
N TRP A 668 1.35 7.30 -24.14
CA TRP A 668 1.71 8.29 -25.16
C TRP A 668 3.01 9.01 -24.78
N ILE A 669 3.93 9.03 -25.69
CA ILE A 669 5.20 9.77 -25.56
C ILE A 669 4.97 11.14 -26.20
N ILE A 670 5.17 12.20 -25.42
CA ILE A 670 5.02 13.57 -25.89
C ILE A 670 6.37 14.09 -26.33
N GLU A 671 6.48 14.48 -27.61
CA GLU A 671 7.70 15.00 -28.23
C GLU A 671 7.48 16.42 -28.74
N ASP A 672 8.49 17.27 -28.62
CA ASP A 672 8.44 18.63 -29.15
C ASP A 672 8.35 18.62 -30.70
N ALA A 673 7.35 19.31 -31.23
CA ALA A 673 7.14 19.51 -32.66
C ALA A 673 7.54 20.90 -33.15
N GLY A 674 8.17 21.71 -32.25
CA GLY A 674 8.58 23.09 -32.48
C GLY A 674 7.42 24.10 -32.43
N ASN A 675 7.74 25.36 -32.21
CA ASN A 675 6.77 26.47 -32.15
C ASN A 675 5.63 26.28 -31.13
N GLY A 676 5.92 25.56 -30.02
CA GLY A 676 4.94 25.30 -28.94
C GLY A 676 3.93 24.20 -29.26
N TYR A 677 4.18 23.40 -30.29
CA TYR A 677 3.41 22.19 -30.59
C TYR A 677 4.14 20.93 -30.14
N VAL A 678 3.38 19.85 -29.98
CA VAL A 678 3.88 18.52 -29.64
C VAL A 678 3.30 17.45 -30.57
N TYR A 679 4.03 16.33 -30.68
CA TYR A 679 3.51 15.06 -31.17
C TYR A 679 3.16 14.15 -29.99
N LEU A 680 2.06 13.41 -30.07
CA LEU A 680 1.73 12.34 -29.14
C LEU A 680 1.98 10.99 -29.85
N ARG A 681 3.14 10.34 -29.54
CA ARG A 681 3.51 9.06 -30.14
C ARG A 681 2.97 7.93 -29.29
N ASN A 682 2.38 6.92 -29.93
CA ASN A 682 1.92 5.76 -29.18
C ASN A 682 3.09 4.88 -28.76
N LYS A 683 3.10 4.43 -27.52
CA LYS A 683 4.20 3.63 -26.99
C LYS A 683 4.29 2.24 -27.61
N LYS A 684 3.15 1.66 -28.01
CA LYS A 684 3.10 0.34 -28.66
C LYS A 684 3.84 0.31 -29.99
N ASP A 685 3.71 1.39 -30.77
CA ASP A 685 4.44 1.62 -32.00
C ASP A 685 4.79 3.10 -32.12
N ARG A 686 6.07 3.42 -31.91
CA ARG A 686 6.56 4.80 -31.91
C ARG A 686 6.48 5.50 -33.28
N ASN A 687 6.28 4.76 -34.36
CA ASN A 687 6.02 5.36 -35.66
C ASN A 687 4.58 5.86 -35.80
N LYS A 688 3.67 5.40 -34.95
CA LYS A 688 2.28 5.81 -34.88
C LYS A 688 2.11 7.02 -33.94
N VAL A 689 1.56 8.12 -34.50
CA VAL A 689 1.28 9.35 -33.79
C VAL A 689 -0.20 9.67 -33.83
N LEU A 690 -0.67 10.41 -32.83
CA LEU A 690 -2.03 10.93 -32.83
C LEU A 690 -2.22 11.83 -34.05
N ASP A 691 -3.32 11.63 -34.81
CA ASP A 691 -3.55 12.23 -36.11
C ASP A 691 -5.02 12.61 -36.29
N VAL A 692 -5.27 13.76 -36.86
CA VAL A 692 -6.63 14.17 -37.27
C VAL A 692 -6.91 13.63 -38.67
N ASP A 693 -7.86 12.73 -38.76
CA ASP A 693 -8.19 12.01 -39.99
C ASP A 693 -8.42 12.96 -41.18
N HIS A 694 -7.72 12.67 -42.29
CA HIS A 694 -7.77 13.47 -43.53
C HIS A 694 -7.51 14.96 -43.32
N SER A 695 -6.87 15.41 -42.25
CA SER A 695 -6.67 16.82 -41.89
C SER A 695 -7.98 17.61 -41.81
N GLY A 696 -9.10 16.96 -41.50
CA GLY A 696 -10.39 17.58 -41.38
C GLY A 696 -10.46 18.55 -40.20
N THR A 697 -11.22 19.66 -40.33
CA THR A 697 -11.40 20.64 -39.24
C THR A 697 -12.86 20.75 -38.78
N ALA A 698 -13.75 19.97 -39.37
CA ALA A 698 -15.17 19.93 -38.99
C ALA A 698 -15.36 19.23 -37.62
N ASN A 699 -16.39 19.66 -36.89
CA ASN A 699 -16.79 18.96 -35.67
C ASN A 699 -17.15 17.50 -35.99
N GLY A 700 -16.62 16.59 -35.15
CA GLY A 700 -16.82 15.16 -35.35
C GLY A 700 -15.76 14.49 -36.25
N THR A 701 -14.76 15.24 -36.77
CA THR A 701 -13.66 14.63 -37.51
C THR A 701 -12.92 13.62 -36.59
N ASN A 702 -12.73 12.41 -37.08
CA ASN A 702 -12.15 11.33 -36.31
C ASN A 702 -10.70 11.62 -35.90
N ILE A 703 -10.31 11.19 -34.72
CA ILE A 703 -8.91 11.13 -34.26
C ILE A 703 -8.46 9.66 -34.36
N GLN A 704 -7.31 9.48 -34.98
CA GLN A 704 -6.72 8.16 -35.23
C GLN A 704 -5.23 8.15 -34.87
N VAL A 705 -4.57 7.04 -35.00
CA VAL A 705 -3.10 6.99 -35.12
C VAL A 705 -2.73 6.85 -36.60
N TRP A 706 -1.67 7.53 -37.02
CA TRP A 706 -1.13 7.43 -38.38
C TRP A 706 0.37 7.39 -38.35
N ASP A 707 0.99 6.91 -39.44
CA ASP A 707 2.44 6.96 -39.57
C ASP A 707 2.94 8.42 -39.52
N TYR A 708 4.00 8.61 -38.77
CA TYR A 708 4.60 9.93 -38.60
C TYR A 708 4.99 10.54 -39.96
N ASN A 709 4.46 11.71 -40.26
CA ASN A 709 4.73 12.47 -41.48
C ASN A 709 5.00 13.97 -41.23
N GLY A 710 4.92 14.41 -39.97
CA GLY A 710 5.21 15.79 -39.54
C GLY A 710 4.19 16.84 -39.99
N SER A 711 3.01 16.44 -40.51
CA SER A 711 1.95 17.35 -40.95
C SER A 711 1.28 18.06 -39.76
N ASN A 712 0.50 19.12 -40.05
CA ASN A 712 -0.26 19.83 -39.02
C ASN A 712 -1.40 18.98 -38.44
N ALA A 713 -1.85 17.92 -39.11
CA ALA A 713 -2.80 16.97 -38.56
C ALA A 713 -2.28 16.19 -37.36
N GLN A 714 -0.93 16.11 -37.24
CA GLN A 714 -0.23 15.40 -36.16
C GLN A 714 0.31 16.30 -35.06
N LYS A 715 0.15 17.63 -35.22
CA LYS A 715 0.65 18.61 -34.28
C LYS A 715 -0.46 19.13 -33.38
N PHE A 716 -0.18 19.15 -32.10
CA PHE A 716 -1.13 19.60 -31.09
C PHE A 716 -0.46 20.59 -30.12
N LYS A 717 -1.20 21.59 -29.68
CA LYS A 717 -0.78 22.51 -28.62
C LYS A 717 -1.43 22.06 -27.31
N LEU A 718 -0.63 21.94 -26.26
CA LEU A 718 -1.11 21.64 -24.93
C LEU A 718 -1.38 22.94 -24.18
N ASN A 719 -2.65 23.21 -23.92
CA ASN A 719 -3.07 24.35 -23.12
C ASN A 719 -3.37 23.89 -21.71
N ARG A 720 -2.47 24.18 -20.78
CA ARG A 720 -2.61 23.76 -19.38
C ARG A 720 -3.73 24.53 -18.70
N LEU A 721 -4.59 23.83 -17.95
CA LEU A 721 -5.71 24.39 -17.21
C LEU A 721 -5.49 24.37 -15.70
N SER A 722 -4.75 23.38 -15.20
CA SER A 722 -4.34 23.23 -13.79
C SER A 722 -3.12 22.33 -13.66
#